data_257e3553ff2025dd890717e0f7188823
#
_entry.id   257e3553ff2025dd890717e0f7188823
#
_cell.length_a   1.000
_cell.length_b   1.000
_cell.length_c   1.000
_cell.angle_alpha   90.00
_cell.angle_beta   90.00
_cell.angle_gamma   90.00
#
_symmetry.space_group_name_H-M   'P 1'
#
loop_
_entity.id
_entity.type
_entity.pdbx_description
1 polymer ?
#
loop_
_entity_poly.entity_id
_entity_poly.type
_entity_poly.pdbx_seq_one_letter_code
_entity_poly.pdbx_strand_id
1 'polypeptide(L)'
;MRKSDNQNKGRICLRRPLLMCGIMFVLGELIYRLAEESIWLSALTILVGTIIVYVSAKSTKKKSNVLLLFLFLFLGVIWSVGYYTGERNSGFEEIYSSGKKTVFVAYVTDIEEKDGYNKVYLKTKDGRLIMKQMLEEESFSDGDSDEDSDKDIFDGEYSRRDVGLWPGDYAVIRGFLVRPEGSSNPGSFDRERYLLGKGIRYELSAENIEVDTTRRGWIRTGLYKIRCWMARRLEIAFGEEDASLLKTMLLGDRSELDTNTKIMFQRCGIAHILAISGLHVALIARVFETFIALLGVRKRPASIIVIIFVVAYGIMTGMSAATLRAVLMLSISRLAFVFGRMPDLPTSMMEALLVMIIINPESLNTSGMLMSFSAVMGVITGMELDKLILDHYSFRWLKEGPRGWVHRFVKGLLISISINLWMLPLVIMNYYEVPILALLLNFIVVPLLTVVVACGLIGAIGGPILVIPIWVCKRLLSFYRFLCVEFLKVPTAIVGTGHVSIIHLLIIYAVIGGVVAGAYIFLYRRKAFIMTDFGKKWRVVALMSLLGVFVLLCTFCIGSVKLVNRLSYCVVFLDVGQGDGSIIHLKGDNYMVDCGSSSSEEVGQYTLIPALKYYGMTHIKCIFISHMDSDHVNGIIYLLENRDLYGIDVDYVAVAKGTEVNENYERIQKACGGEVKIIELGAGDVVDERFEVIYPGVDSEVSGVKEGNDYSLVLKLIGKEYEILYTGDISSEIESKLINKINNNKTTNRILKSPHHGSKYSSSEEFIEAYDPDITIISVGRRNNYGHPAPETLERYEEEGVQILRTDEDGAVILH
;
A
#
# COMPACT_ATOMS: atom_id res chain seq x y z
N MET A 1 -26.89 46.65 17.06
CA MET A 1 -26.48 45.29 16.64
C MET A 1 -25.73 45.18 15.29
N ARG A 2 -25.65 46.17 14.41
CA ARG A 2 -24.95 46.13 13.10
C ARG A 2 -23.44 46.56 13.12
N LYS A 3 -22.92 47.08 14.22
CA LYS A 3 -21.50 47.51 14.32
C LYS A 3 -20.55 46.43 14.86
N SER A 4 -21.04 45.37 15.50
CA SER A 4 -20.21 44.26 16.03
C SER A 4 -19.83 43.19 14.98
N ASP A 5 -20.58 43.05 13.88
CA ASP A 5 -20.35 42.02 12.86
C ASP A 5 -19.19 42.37 11.90
N ASN A 6 -18.87 43.66 11.71
CA ASN A 6 -17.77 44.04 10.82
C ASN A 6 -16.37 43.97 11.46
N GLN A 7 -16.28 43.87 12.80
CA GLN A 7 -15.01 43.64 13.48
C GLN A 7 -14.58 42.16 13.44
N ASN A 8 -15.53 41.21 13.16
CA ASN A 8 -15.25 39.80 13.15
C ASN A 8 -14.80 39.23 11.78
N LYS A 9 -14.95 39.96 10.67
CA LYS A 9 -14.54 39.51 9.32
C LYS A 9 -13.03 39.36 9.12
N GLY A 10 -12.19 39.92 10.00
CA GLY A 10 -10.72 39.78 9.95
C GLY A 10 -10.15 38.76 10.93
N ARG A 11 -10.98 37.99 11.68
CA ARG A 11 -10.56 37.15 12.78
C ARG A 11 -10.48 35.62 12.45
N ILE A 12 -10.73 35.21 11.22
CA ILE A 12 -10.77 33.77 10.85
C ILE A 12 -9.43 33.07 11.11
N CYS A 13 -8.30 33.76 10.85
CA CYS A 13 -6.97 33.20 11.09
C CYS A 13 -6.59 33.05 12.58
N LEU A 14 -7.26 33.74 13.49
CA LEU A 14 -6.93 33.77 14.93
C LEU A 14 -7.79 32.82 15.79
N ARG A 15 -8.76 32.12 15.21
CA ARG A 15 -9.61 31.21 15.99
C ARG A 15 -8.91 29.90 16.38
N ARG A 16 -7.85 29.49 15.64
CA ARG A 16 -7.11 28.24 15.84
C ARG A 16 -5.60 28.47 15.68
N PRO A 17 -4.94 29.16 16.61
CA PRO A 17 -3.52 29.50 16.47
C PRO A 17 -2.62 28.25 16.40
N LEU A 18 -2.90 27.21 17.19
CA LEU A 18 -2.13 25.95 17.17
C LEU A 18 -2.23 25.23 15.83
N LEU A 19 -3.42 25.22 15.21
CA LEU A 19 -3.61 24.65 13.88
C LEU A 19 -2.71 25.36 12.84
N MET A 20 -2.70 26.68 12.85
CA MET A 20 -1.90 27.48 11.90
C MET A 20 -0.39 27.34 12.14
N CYS A 21 0.04 27.35 13.40
CA CYS A 21 1.43 27.09 13.76
C CYS A 21 1.88 25.70 13.32
N GLY A 22 1.02 24.69 13.51
CA GLY A 22 1.28 23.32 13.08
C GLY A 22 1.42 23.19 11.56
N ILE A 23 0.54 23.81 10.79
CA ILE A 23 0.64 23.87 9.32
C ILE A 23 1.99 24.46 8.91
N MET A 24 2.41 25.56 9.53
CA MET A 24 3.69 26.21 9.20
C MET A 24 4.89 25.35 9.55
N PHE A 25 4.84 24.60 10.65
CA PHE A 25 5.91 23.66 11.01
C PHE A 25 6.04 22.54 9.96
N VAL A 26 4.90 21.93 9.54
CA VAL A 26 4.87 20.89 8.49
C VAL A 26 5.39 21.44 7.15
N LEU A 27 5.02 22.68 6.81
CA LEU A 27 5.54 23.34 5.61
C LEU A 27 7.06 23.56 5.69
N GLY A 28 7.60 23.87 6.86
CA GLY A 28 9.05 23.98 7.07
C GLY A 28 9.78 22.66 6.82
N GLU A 29 9.24 21.57 7.29
CA GLU A 29 9.75 20.20 7.05
C GLU A 29 9.69 19.85 5.55
N LEU A 30 8.56 20.08 4.89
CA LEU A 30 8.40 19.84 3.46
C LEU A 30 9.35 20.70 2.60
N ILE A 31 9.57 21.95 2.96
CA ILE A 31 10.54 22.83 2.27
C ILE A 31 11.95 22.25 2.35
N TYR A 32 12.36 21.75 3.53
CA TYR A 32 13.67 21.14 3.70
C TYR A 32 13.87 19.91 2.80
N ARG A 33 12.86 19.06 2.69
CA ARG A 33 12.88 17.88 1.80
C ARG A 33 12.92 18.27 0.32
N LEU A 34 12.04 19.18 -0.11
CA LEU A 34 12.00 19.65 -1.50
C LEU A 34 13.28 20.37 -1.93
N ALA A 35 14.02 20.92 -0.97
CA ALA A 35 15.34 21.51 -1.18
C ALA A 35 16.46 20.45 -1.22
N GLU A 36 16.14 19.19 -1.46
CA GLU A 36 17.08 18.05 -1.48
C GLU A 36 17.96 18.00 -0.22
N GLU A 37 17.35 18.27 0.93
CA GLU A 37 18.03 18.37 2.23
C GLU A 37 19.14 19.44 2.30
N SER A 38 19.14 20.41 1.40
CA SER A 38 20.09 21.53 1.42
C SER A 38 19.67 22.60 2.43
N ILE A 39 20.49 22.80 3.44
CA ILE A 39 20.30 23.86 4.47
C ILE A 39 20.28 25.22 3.83
N TRP A 40 21.15 25.49 2.85
CA TRP A 40 21.26 26.79 2.20
C TRP A 40 20.05 27.14 1.34
N LEU A 41 19.53 26.20 0.59
CA LEU A 41 18.35 26.41 -0.24
C LEU A 41 17.10 26.56 0.62
N SER A 42 16.99 25.81 1.70
CA SER A 42 15.92 25.94 2.69
C SER A 42 15.97 27.30 3.40
N ALA A 43 17.16 27.75 3.83
CA ALA A 43 17.38 29.05 4.45
C ALA A 43 17.03 30.21 3.48
N LEU A 44 17.43 30.10 2.19
CA LEU A 44 17.09 31.08 1.16
C LEU A 44 15.58 31.16 0.91
N THR A 45 14.90 30.02 0.82
CA THR A 45 13.44 29.94 0.62
C THR A 45 12.71 30.59 1.80
N ILE A 46 13.14 30.34 3.02
CA ILE A 46 12.58 30.96 4.23
C ILE A 46 12.85 32.48 4.25
N LEU A 47 14.06 32.90 3.92
CA LEU A 47 14.45 34.31 3.89
C LEU A 47 13.58 35.09 2.88
N VAL A 48 13.43 34.56 1.66
CA VAL A 48 12.59 35.17 0.60
C VAL A 48 11.13 35.19 1.04
N GLY A 49 10.59 34.09 1.58
CA GLY A 49 9.24 34.05 2.12
C GLY A 49 9.03 35.05 3.26
N THR A 50 10.02 35.17 4.19
CA THR A 50 9.97 36.16 5.28
C THR A 50 9.95 37.60 4.78
N ILE A 51 10.76 37.94 3.78
CA ILE A 51 10.79 39.25 3.14
C ILE A 51 9.45 39.59 2.49
N ILE A 52 8.89 38.64 1.71
CA ILE A 52 7.59 38.84 1.02
C ILE A 52 6.49 39.12 2.06
N VAL A 53 6.45 38.34 3.15
CA VAL A 53 5.42 38.55 4.17
C VAL A 53 5.69 39.78 5.01
N TYR A 54 6.93 40.11 5.32
CA TYR A 54 7.27 41.34 6.02
C TYR A 54 6.82 42.60 5.23
N VAL A 55 7.07 42.60 3.91
CA VAL A 55 6.62 43.67 2.99
C VAL A 55 5.09 43.72 2.95
N SER A 56 4.42 42.57 2.86
CA SER A 56 2.95 42.48 2.88
C SER A 56 2.33 42.89 4.23
N ALA A 57 3.00 42.54 5.35
CA ALA A 57 2.55 42.86 6.71
C ALA A 57 2.79 44.31 7.11
N LYS A 58 3.64 45.07 6.39
CA LYS A 58 3.85 46.52 6.59
C LYS A 58 2.56 47.33 6.42
N SER A 59 1.61 46.77 5.66
CA SER A 59 0.28 47.30 5.39
C SER A 59 -0.77 47.02 6.49
N THR A 60 -0.52 46.11 7.45
CA THR A 60 -1.54 45.68 8.44
C THR A 60 -1.04 45.73 9.88
N LYS A 61 -1.91 46.17 10.84
CA LYS A 61 -1.64 46.26 12.28
C LYS A 61 -1.42 44.93 13.01
N LYS A 62 -1.10 43.80 12.32
CA LYS A 62 -1.07 42.44 12.86
C LYS A 62 0.34 41.79 12.85
N LYS A 63 1.40 42.54 13.09
CA LYS A 63 2.80 42.10 12.99
C LYS A 63 3.17 40.89 13.84
N SER A 64 2.63 40.73 15.08
CA SER A 64 3.06 39.70 16.01
C SER A 64 2.63 38.28 15.61
N ASN A 65 1.44 38.13 15.00
CA ASN A 65 0.93 36.78 14.63
C ASN A 65 1.63 36.21 13.39
N VAL A 66 2.02 37.08 12.48
CA VAL A 66 2.78 36.68 11.28
C VAL A 66 4.17 36.25 11.67
N LEU A 67 4.84 36.97 12.59
CA LEU A 67 6.15 36.59 13.11
C LEU A 67 6.10 35.19 13.79
N LEU A 68 5.04 34.90 14.56
CA LEU A 68 4.84 33.61 15.21
C LEU A 68 4.71 32.47 14.18
N LEU A 69 3.99 32.66 13.08
CA LEU A 69 3.84 31.67 12.03
C LEU A 69 5.18 31.35 11.35
N PHE A 70 6.01 32.38 11.08
CA PHE A 70 7.35 32.18 10.51
C PHE A 70 8.31 31.50 11.50
N LEU A 71 8.18 31.79 12.79
CA LEU A 71 8.95 31.07 13.83
C LEU A 71 8.68 29.56 13.76
N PHE A 72 7.42 29.15 13.63
CA PHE A 72 7.08 27.72 13.52
C PHE A 72 7.56 27.09 12.21
N LEU A 73 7.50 27.82 11.08
CA LEU A 73 8.09 27.36 9.83
C LEU A 73 9.59 27.13 9.98
N PHE A 74 10.30 28.08 10.58
CA PHE A 74 11.73 27.97 10.83
C PHE A 74 12.08 26.83 11.81
N LEU A 75 11.27 26.65 12.86
CA LEU A 75 11.42 25.51 13.79
C LEU A 75 11.23 24.17 13.06
N GLY A 76 10.33 24.07 12.07
CA GLY A 76 10.17 22.89 11.25
C GLY A 76 11.43 22.56 10.46
N VAL A 77 12.06 23.56 9.81
CA VAL A 77 13.33 23.35 9.10
C VAL A 77 14.45 22.95 10.05
N ILE A 78 14.63 23.67 11.18
CA ILE A 78 15.68 23.33 12.18
C ILE A 78 15.51 21.91 12.69
N TRP A 79 14.29 21.51 12.96
CA TRP A 79 13.98 20.16 13.40
C TRP A 79 14.41 19.13 12.36
N SER A 80 14.05 19.35 11.07
CA SER A 80 14.41 18.45 9.97
C SER A 80 15.93 18.35 9.82
N VAL A 81 16.63 19.49 9.82
CA VAL A 81 18.11 19.51 9.82
C VAL A 81 18.69 18.67 10.96
N GLY A 82 18.21 18.87 12.19
CA GLY A 82 18.68 18.13 13.36
C GLY A 82 18.41 16.62 13.25
N TYR A 83 17.23 16.25 12.79
CA TYR A 83 16.84 14.85 12.61
C TYR A 83 17.72 14.16 11.55
N TYR A 84 17.79 14.69 10.34
CA TYR A 84 18.54 14.04 9.24
C TYR A 84 20.05 14.06 9.47
N THR A 85 20.59 15.10 10.12
CA THR A 85 22.01 15.12 10.52
C THR A 85 22.30 14.07 11.61
N GLY A 86 21.40 13.92 12.58
CA GLY A 86 21.52 12.90 13.63
C GLY A 86 21.46 11.48 13.06
N GLU A 87 20.58 11.25 12.08
CA GLU A 87 20.47 9.97 11.38
C GLU A 87 21.73 9.63 10.56
N ARG A 88 22.29 10.58 9.82
CA ARG A 88 23.54 10.40 9.06
C ARG A 88 24.75 10.11 9.95
N ASN A 89 24.75 10.65 11.16
CA ASN A 89 25.82 10.44 12.16
C ASN A 89 25.48 9.32 13.15
N SER A 90 24.49 8.47 12.84
CA SER A 90 24.11 7.36 13.70
C SER A 90 25.20 6.29 13.72
N GLY A 91 25.40 5.62 14.88
CA GLY A 91 26.33 4.51 14.97
C GLY A 91 26.04 3.36 14.01
N PHE A 92 24.80 3.25 13.49
CA PHE A 92 24.43 2.25 12.48
C PHE A 92 25.08 2.49 11.12
N GLU A 93 25.23 3.75 10.70
CA GLU A 93 25.87 4.06 9.40
C GLU A 93 27.35 3.65 9.41
N GLU A 94 28.04 3.90 10.53
CA GLU A 94 29.43 3.49 10.71
C GLU A 94 29.58 1.97 10.72
N ILE A 95 28.68 1.25 11.43
CA ILE A 95 28.66 -0.21 11.49
C ILE A 95 28.38 -0.79 10.09
N TYR A 96 27.36 -0.27 9.40
CA TYR A 96 26.99 -0.72 8.05
C TYR A 96 28.13 -0.54 7.05
N SER A 97 28.74 0.65 7.02
CA SER A 97 29.85 0.98 6.12
C SER A 97 31.09 0.11 6.38
N SER A 98 31.28 -0.37 7.63
CA SER A 98 32.39 -1.26 7.95
C SER A 98 32.20 -2.70 7.43
N GLY A 99 30.96 -3.11 7.13
CA GLY A 99 30.59 -4.48 6.73
C GLY A 99 30.88 -5.55 7.79
N LYS A 100 31.19 -5.13 9.04
CA LYS A 100 31.64 -6.05 10.10
C LYS A 100 30.45 -6.57 10.91
N LYS A 101 30.55 -7.83 11.31
CA LYS A 101 29.69 -8.42 12.32
C LYS A 101 29.85 -7.69 13.66
N THR A 102 28.73 -7.30 14.24
CA THR A 102 28.70 -6.52 15.49
C THR A 102 27.71 -7.13 16.49
N VAL A 103 27.90 -6.86 17.75
CA VAL A 103 27.01 -7.28 18.82
C VAL A 103 26.08 -6.14 19.18
N PHE A 104 24.78 -6.39 19.13
CA PHE A 104 23.73 -5.44 19.45
C PHE A 104 23.03 -5.83 20.76
N VAL A 105 22.94 -4.91 21.69
CA VAL A 105 22.06 -5.05 22.85
C VAL A 105 20.72 -4.41 22.51
N ALA A 106 19.69 -5.22 22.39
CA ALA A 106 18.40 -4.82 21.87
C ALA A 106 17.26 -5.13 22.84
N TYR A 107 16.27 -4.27 22.87
CA TYR A 107 15.01 -4.47 23.57
C TYR A 107 13.93 -4.86 22.56
N VAL A 108 13.28 -6.00 22.76
CA VAL A 108 12.20 -6.48 21.87
C VAL A 108 10.96 -5.65 22.08
N THR A 109 10.54 -4.93 21.03
CA THR A 109 9.39 -4.05 21.10
C THR A 109 8.09 -4.70 20.64
N ASP A 110 8.14 -5.57 19.63
CA ASP A 110 6.99 -6.29 19.10
C ASP A 110 7.46 -7.50 18.31
N ILE A 111 6.57 -8.47 18.11
CA ILE A 111 6.81 -9.66 17.28
C ILE A 111 5.57 -9.85 16.39
N GLU A 112 5.78 -9.94 15.08
CA GLU A 112 4.78 -10.32 14.09
C GLU A 112 5.10 -11.74 13.60
N GLU A 113 4.25 -12.69 13.90
CA GLU A 113 4.35 -14.05 13.42
C GLU A 113 4.01 -14.12 11.93
N LYS A 114 4.74 -14.93 11.16
CA LYS A 114 4.52 -15.23 9.75
C LYS A 114 4.73 -16.71 9.51
N ASP A 115 4.24 -17.19 8.36
CA ASP A 115 4.48 -18.57 7.97
C ASP A 115 5.98 -18.78 7.77
N GLY A 116 6.56 -19.72 8.54
CA GLY A 116 7.98 -20.08 8.49
C GLY A 116 8.96 -19.12 9.18
N TYR A 117 8.57 -17.91 9.60
CA TYR A 117 9.47 -16.99 10.28
C TYR A 117 8.74 -15.95 11.13
N ASN A 118 9.47 -15.35 12.09
CA ASN A 118 9.00 -14.22 12.88
C ASN A 118 9.69 -12.92 12.45
N LYS A 119 8.92 -11.83 12.39
CA LYS A 119 9.46 -10.46 12.30
C LYS A 119 9.57 -9.89 13.69
N VAL A 120 10.80 -9.68 14.15
CA VAL A 120 11.09 -9.14 15.47
C VAL A 120 11.50 -7.67 15.36
N TYR A 121 10.76 -6.80 16.02
CA TYR A 121 11.05 -5.36 16.09
C TYR A 121 11.90 -5.06 17.33
N LEU A 122 13.06 -4.46 17.12
CA LEU A 122 14.08 -4.23 18.11
C LEU A 122 14.29 -2.72 18.34
N LYS A 123 14.62 -2.36 19.56
CA LYS A 123 15.08 -1.02 19.93
C LYS A 123 16.44 -1.13 20.58
N THR A 124 17.43 -0.50 19.99
CA THR A 124 18.79 -0.36 20.54
C THR A 124 19.04 1.05 21.04
N LYS A 125 20.25 1.34 21.54
CA LYS A 125 20.68 2.71 21.89
C LYS A 125 20.79 3.63 20.67
N ASP A 126 21.13 3.06 19.50
CA ASP A 126 21.41 3.81 18.27
C ASP A 126 20.17 3.96 17.36
N GLY A 127 19.06 3.26 17.65
CA GLY A 127 17.81 3.36 16.90
C GLY A 127 16.97 2.10 16.92
N ARG A 128 16.15 1.95 15.88
CA ARG A 128 15.25 0.80 15.69
C ARG A 128 15.78 -0.10 14.59
N LEU A 129 15.65 -1.41 14.81
CA LEU A 129 15.99 -2.45 13.85
C LEU A 129 14.82 -3.41 13.71
N ILE A 130 14.82 -4.15 12.63
CA ILE A 130 13.95 -5.31 12.41
C ILE A 130 14.82 -6.50 12.02
N MET A 131 14.49 -7.69 12.50
CA MET A 131 15.14 -8.92 12.06
C MET A 131 14.09 -9.95 11.65
N LYS A 132 14.47 -10.84 10.75
CA LYS A 132 13.75 -12.08 10.47
C LYS A 132 14.38 -13.19 11.30
N GLN A 133 13.57 -13.91 12.01
CA GLN A 133 13.98 -15.11 12.73
C GLN A 133 13.26 -16.30 12.09
N MET A 134 14.03 -17.18 11.46
CA MET A 134 13.52 -18.42 10.89
C MET A 134 13.07 -19.35 12.03
N LEU A 135 11.98 -20.03 11.84
CA LEU A 135 11.49 -21.05 12.74
C LEU A 135 12.07 -22.39 12.30
N GLU A 136 12.73 -23.12 13.19
CA GLU A 136 13.18 -24.48 12.91
C GLU A 136 11.94 -25.39 12.77
N GLU A 137 11.84 -26.14 11.69
CA GLU A 137 10.85 -27.20 11.55
C GLU A 137 11.24 -28.33 12.51
N GLU A 138 10.53 -28.45 13.63
CA GLU A 138 10.61 -29.65 14.44
C GLU A 138 10.10 -30.83 13.59
N SER A 139 10.99 -31.81 13.34
CA SER A 139 10.60 -33.12 12.82
C SER A 139 9.65 -33.76 13.83
N PHE A 140 8.36 -33.80 13.51
CA PHE A 140 7.37 -34.56 14.27
C PHE A 140 7.77 -36.01 14.29
N SER A 141 8.30 -36.47 15.42
CA SER A 141 8.25 -37.88 15.74
C SER A 141 6.83 -38.17 16.26
N ASP A 142 6.07 -39.00 15.52
CA ASP A 142 4.81 -39.57 15.96
C ASP A 142 5.03 -40.29 17.31
N GLY A 143 4.41 -39.78 18.35
CA GLY A 143 4.52 -40.39 19.67
C GLY A 143 3.48 -39.80 20.64
N ASP A 144 2.41 -40.53 20.79
CA ASP A 144 1.47 -40.58 21.90
C ASP A 144 0.66 -39.34 22.33
N SER A 145 -0.61 -39.43 21.96
CA SER A 145 -1.75 -38.73 22.55
C SER A 145 -1.97 -39.20 23.99
N ASP A 146 -1.77 -38.37 24.99
CA ASP A 146 -2.41 -38.51 26.29
C ASP A 146 -3.42 -37.40 26.52
N GLU A 147 -4.69 -37.74 26.49
CA GLU A 147 -5.82 -37.01 27.03
C GLU A 147 -5.67 -36.97 28.56
N ASP A 148 -5.32 -35.85 29.14
CA ASP A 148 -5.79 -35.38 30.46
C ASP A 148 -5.05 -34.09 30.83
N SER A 149 -5.71 -32.91 30.71
CA SER A 149 -5.37 -31.79 31.60
C SER A 149 -6.33 -30.60 31.48
N ASP A 150 -7.43 -30.71 32.19
CA ASP A 150 -8.23 -29.53 32.60
C ASP A 150 -7.63 -28.93 33.88
N LYS A 151 -6.35 -28.65 33.92
CA LYS A 151 -5.71 -27.89 35.00
C LYS A 151 -4.54 -27.09 34.46
N ASP A 152 -4.67 -25.79 34.63
CA ASP A 152 -3.69 -24.71 34.49
C ASP A 152 -3.98 -23.75 33.35
N ILE A 153 -5.05 -22.97 33.51
CA ILE A 153 -5.43 -21.86 32.61
C ILE A 153 -4.41 -20.70 32.66
N PHE A 154 -3.48 -20.68 33.61
CA PHE A 154 -2.48 -19.61 33.76
C PHE A 154 -1.03 -20.03 33.49
N ASP A 155 -0.69 -21.32 33.54
CA ASP A 155 0.66 -21.87 33.30
C ASP A 155 0.74 -22.77 32.05
N GLY A 156 -0.30 -22.81 31.24
CA GLY A 156 -0.27 -23.55 29.98
C GLY A 156 0.83 -23.04 29.06
N GLU A 157 1.87 -23.82 28.91
CA GLU A 157 2.90 -23.72 27.91
C GLU A 157 2.24 -23.34 26.58
N TYR A 158 2.46 -22.10 26.14
CA TYR A 158 2.16 -21.71 24.80
C TYR A 158 3.18 -22.39 23.90
N SER A 159 2.92 -23.63 23.52
CA SER A 159 3.61 -24.28 22.42
C SER A 159 3.18 -23.62 21.13
N ARG A 160 3.69 -22.44 20.88
CA ARG A 160 3.83 -21.85 19.56
C ARG A 160 5.29 -21.61 19.36
N ARG A 161 5.90 -22.58 18.64
CA ARG A 161 7.19 -22.51 17.96
C ARG A 161 8.21 -21.74 18.78
N ASP A 162 9.04 -22.43 19.48
CA ASP A 162 10.05 -21.94 20.43
C ASP A 162 10.96 -20.88 19.85
N VAL A 163 10.45 -19.65 19.83
CA VAL A 163 11.27 -18.48 19.69
C VAL A 163 11.51 -18.00 21.11
N GLY A 164 12.56 -18.29 21.76
CA GLY A 164 12.85 -17.90 23.12
C GLY A 164 12.71 -16.38 23.43
N LEU A 165 12.19 -15.57 22.48
CA LEU A 165 12.01 -14.10 22.56
C LEU A 165 10.55 -13.72 22.80
N TRP A 166 10.35 -12.78 23.74
CA TRP A 166 9.03 -12.16 24.02
C TRP A 166 9.12 -10.63 23.90
N PRO A 167 8.04 -9.95 23.48
CA PRO A 167 7.98 -8.50 23.60
C PRO A 167 8.22 -8.06 25.04
N GLY A 168 9.23 -7.22 25.23
CA GLY A 168 9.68 -6.83 26.56
C GLY A 168 11.01 -7.42 27.00
N ASP A 169 11.52 -8.42 26.31
CA ASP A 169 12.83 -9.01 26.63
C ASP A 169 13.98 -8.14 26.14
N TYR A 170 15.13 -8.30 26.81
CA TYR A 170 16.41 -7.81 26.34
C TYR A 170 17.17 -8.98 25.71
N ALA A 171 17.76 -8.74 24.55
CA ALA A 171 18.55 -9.74 23.85
C ALA A 171 19.90 -9.15 23.42
N VAL A 172 20.91 -10.00 23.45
CA VAL A 172 22.22 -9.74 22.86
C VAL A 172 22.26 -10.50 21.54
N ILE A 173 22.34 -9.76 20.44
CA ILE A 173 22.22 -10.32 19.10
C ILE A 173 23.52 -10.02 18.34
N ARG A 174 24.14 -11.07 17.82
CA ARG A 174 25.32 -10.96 16.95
C ARG A 174 24.89 -11.12 15.49
N GLY A 175 25.30 -10.16 14.65
CA GLY A 175 24.91 -10.19 13.23
C GLY A 175 25.50 -9.01 12.46
N PHE A 176 25.00 -8.80 11.26
CA PHE A 176 25.37 -7.67 10.41
C PHE A 176 24.14 -6.91 9.95
N LEU A 177 24.33 -5.61 9.66
CA LEU A 177 23.27 -4.75 9.16
C LEU A 177 23.13 -4.90 7.65
N VAL A 178 21.88 -4.92 7.18
CA VAL A 178 21.53 -4.93 5.77
C VAL A 178 20.63 -3.73 5.49
N ARG A 179 20.85 -3.02 4.42
CA ARG A 179 19.95 -1.96 3.98
C ARG A 179 18.77 -2.57 3.26
N PRO A 180 17.53 -2.21 3.64
CA PRO A 180 16.34 -2.68 2.92
C PRO A 180 16.38 -2.22 1.47
N GLU A 181 16.02 -3.09 0.56
CA GLU A 181 15.94 -2.74 -0.86
C GLU A 181 14.67 -1.93 -1.15
N GLY A 182 14.80 -0.93 -2.02
CA GLY A 182 13.67 -0.19 -2.58
C GLY A 182 12.90 -1.03 -3.60
N SER A 183 11.88 -0.45 -4.22
CA SER A 183 11.15 -1.11 -5.31
C SER A 183 11.98 -1.12 -6.59
N SER A 184 12.29 -2.30 -7.13
CA SER A 184 12.96 -2.47 -8.41
C SER A 184 11.99 -2.45 -9.60
N ASN A 185 10.68 -2.64 -9.35
CA ASN A 185 9.66 -2.68 -10.40
C ASN A 185 8.60 -1.59 -10.20
N PRO A 186 8.02 -1.06 -11.30
CA PRO A 186 6.88 -0.17 -11.23
C PRO A 186 5.70 -0.81 -10.50
N GLY A 187 5.15 -0.10 -9.51
CA GLY A 187 4.00 -0.56 -8.74
C GLY A 187 4.30 -1.57 -7.63
N SER A 188 5.50 -2.13 -7.57
CA SER A 188 5.91 -3.06 -6.52
C SER A 188 6.07 -2.37 -5.16
N PHE A 189 6.01 -3.16 -4.11
CA PHE A 189 6.08 -2.67 -2.73
C PHE A 189 7.48 -2.17 -2.37
N ASP A 190 7.58 -0.89 -2.05
CA ASP A 190 8.81 -0.23 -1.60
C ASP A 190 9.06 -0.53 -0.12
N ARG A 191 9.92 -1.51 0.16
CA ARG A 191 10.26 -1.97 1.51
C ARG A 191 11.09 -0.95 2.27
N GLU A 192 12.06 -0.31 1.60
CA GLU A 192 12.89 0.74 2.21
C GLU A 192 12.00 1.87 2.74
N ARG A 193 11.16 2.44 1.87
CA ARG A 193 10.24 3.54 2.23
C ARG A 193 9.26 3.16 3.34
N TYR A 194 8.75 1.94 3.32
CA TYR A 194 7.87 1.44 4.37
C TYR A 194 8.56 1.35 5.73
N LEU A 195 9.79 0.83 5.78
CA LEU A 195 10.56 0.68 7.02
C LEU A 195 11.06 2.04 7.55
N LEU A 196 11.49 2.94 6.66
CA LEU A 196 11.83 4.33 7.02
C LEU A 196 10.62 5.03 7.67
N GLY A 197 9.41 4.82 7.14
CA GLY A 197 8.18 5.31 7.74
C GLY A 197 7.88 4.76 9.15
N LYS A 198 8.43 3.60 9.49
CA LYS A 198 8.41 3.02 10.85
C LYS A 198 9.60 3.49 11.72
N GLY A 199 10.53 4.26 11.16
CA GLY A 199 11.77 4.70 11.82
C GLY A 199 12.81 3.58 11.88
N ILE A 200 12.83 2.69 10.91
CA ILE A 200 13.76 1.58 10.75
C ILE A 200 14.52 1.80 9.45
N ARG A 201 15.84 2.00 9.53
CA ARG A 201 16.71 2.24 8.38
C ARG A 201 17.48 0.99 7.97
N TYR A 202 17.73 0.09 8.91
CA TYR A 202 18.51 -1.13 8.70
C TYR A 202 17.76 -2.34 9.19
N GLU A 203 17.96 -3.45 8.53
CA GLU A 203 17.56 -4.79 8.95
C GLU A 203 18.76 -5.48 9.58
N LEU A 204 18.52 -6.29 10.58
CA LEU A 204 19.55 -7.08 11.24
C LEU A 204 19.46 -8.52 10.76
N SER A 205 20.50 -8.99 10.09
CA SER A 205 20.70 -10.40 9.80
C SER A 205 21.41 -11.02 11.01
N ALA A 206 20.64 -11.73 11.85
CA ALA A 206 21.11 -12.31 13.08
C ALA A 206 21.72 -13.70 12.82
N GLU A 207 22.89 -13.95 13.44
CA GLU A 207 23.54 -15.28 13.42
C GLU A 207 23.40 -15.97 14.78
N ASN A 208 23.42 -15.20 15.87
CA ASN A 208 23.26 -15.75 17.22
C ASN A 208 22.41 -14.77 18.05
N ILE A 209 21.52 -15.33 18.86
CA ILE A 209 20.61 -14.58 19.71
C ILE A 209 20.68 -15.15 21.12
N GLU A 210 21.07 -14.35 22.08
CA GLU A 210 21.09 -14.66 23.49
C GLU A 210 20.08 -13.81 24.25
N VAL A 211 19.13 -14.44 24.91
CA VAL A 211 18.05 -13.75 25.65
C VAL A 211 18.51 -13.47 27.09
N ASP A 212 18.46 -12.19 27.50
CA ASP A 212 18.70 -11.80 28.91
C ASP A 212 17.39 -11.96 29.69
N THR A 213 17.21 -13.14 30.29
CA THR A 213 16.02 -13.48 31.11
C THR A 213 15.95 -12.70 32.42
N THR A 214 17.04 -12.02 32.82
CA THR A 214 17.09 -11.27 34.08
C THR A 214 16.47 -9.90 33.99
N ARG A 215 16.40 -9.35 32.76
CA ARG A 215 15.82 -8.03 32.45
C ARG A 215 14.61 -8.20 31.55
N ARG A 216 13.43 -7.95 32.10
CA ARG A 216 12.18 -8.05 31.34
C ARG A 216 11.27 -6.84 31.55
N GLY A 217 10.75 -6.27 30.49
CA GLY A 217 9.77 -5.19 30.50
C GLY A 217 8.37 -5.67 30.80
N TRP A 218 8.07 -5.90 32.06
CA TRP A 218 6.84 -6.54 32.59
C TRP A 218 5.53 -5.98 31.99
N ILE A 219 5.44 -4.69 31.69
CA ILE A 219 4.23 -4.08 31.08
C ILE A 219 4.01 -4.62 29.66
N ARG A 220 5.04 -4.63 28.79
CA ARG A 220 4.90 -5.12 27.43
C ARG A 220 4.62 -6.61 27.38
N THR A 221 5.37 -7.37 28.14
CA THR A 221 5.16 -8.82 28.24
C THR A 221 3.75 -9.14 28.76
N GLY A 222 3.25 -8.39 29.76
CA GLY A 222 1.90 -8.56 30.29
C GLY A 222 0.83 -8.24 29.24
N LEU A 223 0.98 -7.14 28.50
CA LEU A 223 0.04 -6.76 27.42
C LEU A 223 0.07 -7.77 26.26
N TYR A 224 1.25 -8.30 25.91
CA TYR A 224 1.37 -9.33 24.89
C TYR A 224 0.71 -10.65 25.33
N LYS A 225 0.88 -11.07 26.57
CA LYS A 225 0.17 -12.24 27.13
C LYS A 225 -1.35 -12.05 27.06
N ILE A 226 -1.87 -10.86 27.37
CA ILE A 226 -3.29 -10.55 27.21
C ILE A 226 -3.72 -10.65 25.73
N ARG A 227 -2.91 -10.13 24.78
CA ARG A 227 -3.17 -10.25 23.34
C ARG A 227 -3.27 -11.72 22.92
N CYS A 228 -2.31 -12.55 23.30
CA CYS A 228 -2.31 -13.99 23.00
C CYS A 228 -3.51 -14.72 23.63
N TRP A 229 -3.81 -14.40 24.89
CA TRP A 229 -4.99 -14.96 25.56
C TRP A 229 -6.30 -14.62 24.82
N MET A 230 -6.46 -13.35 24.40
CA MET A 230 -7.63 -12.93 23.61
C MET A 230 -7.66 -13.62 22.25
N ALA A 231 -6.52 -13.78 21.55
CA ALA A 231 -6.42 -14.44 20.27
C ALA A 231 -6.90 -15.89 20.36
N ARG A 232 -6.41 -16.65 21.35
CA ARG A 232 -6.86 -18.04 21.58
C ARG A 232 -8.35 -18.14 21.91
N ARG A 233 -8.87 -17.18 22.70
CA ARG A 233 -10.32 -17.16 23.02
C ARG A 233 -11.18 -16.90 21.79
N LEU A 234 -10.69 -16.08 20.85
CA LEU A 234 -11.35 -15.83 19.56
C LEU A 234 -11.35 -17.10 18.71
N GLU A 235 -10.24 -17.85 18.64
CA GLU A 235 -10.17 -19.12 17.91
C GLU A 235 -11.19 -20.14 18.42
N ILE A 236 -11.22 -20.35 19.73
CA ILE A 236 -12.16 -21.29 20.37
C ILE A 236 -13.61 -20.86 20.14
N ALA A 237 -13.92 -19.56 20.18
CA ALA A 237 -15.28 -19.06 20.06
C ALA A 237 -15.78 -18.98 18.61
N PHE A 238 -14.90 -18.61 17.66
CA PHE A 238 -15.31 -18.27 16.29
C PHE A 238 -14.84 -19.26 15.22
N GLY A 239 -13.86 -20.13 15.53
CA GLY A 239 -13.17 -20.99 14.55
C GLY A 239 -12.13 -20.20 13.74
N GLU A 240 -11.25 -20.88 13.02
CA GLU A 240 -10.06 -20.32 12.38
C GLU A 240 -10.36 -19.14 11.43
N GLU A 241 -11.27 -19.33 10.49
CA GLU A 241 -11.57 -18.34 9.43
C GLU A 241 -12.14 -17.03 10.00
N ASP A 242 -13.17 -17.09 10.86
CA ASP A 242 -13.77 -15.89 11.46
C ASP A 242 -12.84 -15.29 12.53
N ALA A 243 -12.07 -16.13 13.25
CA ALA A 243 -11.12 -15.67 14.25
C ALA A 243 -9.96 -14.88 13.61
N SER A 244 -9.44 -15.29 12.45
CA SER A 244 -8.37 -14.58 11.73
C SER A 244 -8.79 -13.14 11.39
N LEU A 245 -10.03 -12.95 10.92
CA LEU A 245 -10.61 -11.62 10.68
C LEU A 245 -10.73 -10.80 11.97
N LEU A 246 -11.24 -11.42 13.05
CA LEU A 246 -11.41 -10.72 14.33
C LEU A 246 -10.07 -10.41 15.02
N LYS A 247 -9.07 -11.29 14.94
CA LYS A 247 -7.69 -11.04 15.41
C LYS A 247 -7.13 -9.80 14.69
N THR A 248 -7.30 -9.75 13.38
CA THR A 248 -6.86 -8.60 12.55
C THR A 248 -7.57 -7.31 12.97
N MET A 249 -8.89 -7.33 13.16
CA MET A 249 -9.71 -6.16 13.50
C MET A 249 -9.53 -5.67 14.94
N LEU A 250 -9.34 -6.58 15.91
CA LEU A 250 -9.33 -6.28 17.35
C LEU A 250 -7.91 -6.25 17.94
N LEU A 251 -7.02 -7.11 17.49
CA LEU A 251 -5.68 -7.28 18.05
C LEU A 251 -4.56 -6.77 17.11
N GLY A 252 -4.90 -6.46 15.86
CA GLY A 252 -3.93 -6.02 14.84
C GLY A 252 -3.06 -7.16 14.31
N ASP A 253 -3.42 -8.40 14.61
CA ASP A 253 -2.71 -9.58 14.16
C ASP A 253 -3.20 -9.99 12.78
N ARG A 254 -2.28 -10.06 11.82
CA ARG A 254 -2.54 -10.36 10.41
C ARG A 254 -1.85 -11.65 9.95
N SER A 255 -1.27 -12.40 10.88
CA SER A 255 -0.47 -13.58 10.57
C SER A 255 -1.27 -14.65 9.83
N GLU A 256 -2.50 -14.88 10.25
CA GLU A 256 -3.38 -15.93 9.75
C GLU A 256 -4.45 -15.43 8.76
N LEU A 257 -4.35 -14.18 8.33
CA LEU A 257 -5.32 -13.63 7.40
C LEU A 257 -5.06 -14.12 5.98
N ASP A 258 -6.00 -14.88 5.43
CA ASP A 258 -5.95 -15.35 4.05
C ASP A 258 -5.74 -14.18 3.05
N THR A 259 -4.81 -14.40 2.13
CA THR A 259 -4.42 -13.40 1.13
C THR A 259 -5.58 -13.04 0.20
N ASN A 260 -6.39 -14.01 -0.22
CA ASN A 260 -7.54 -13.79 -1.10
C ASN A 260 -8.60 -12.92 -0.41
N THR A 261 -8.87 -13.19 0.87
CA THR A 261 -9.76 -12.37 1.69
C THR A 261 -9.26 -10.94 1.81
N LYS A 262 -7.96 -10.74 2.05
CA LYS A 262 -7.34 -9.41 2.11
C LYS A 262 -7.50 -8.65 0.79
N ILE A 263 -7.21 -9.28 -0.36
CA ILE A 263 -7.34 -8.70 -1.70
C ILE A 263 -8.81 -8.37 -2.00
N MET A 264 -9.73 -9.28 -1.71
CA MET A 264 -11.16 -9.08 -1.89
C MET A 264 -11.67 -7.85 -1.12
N PHE A 265 -11.32 -7.72 0.18
CA PHE A 265 -11.69 -6.55 0.98
C PHE A 265 -11.03 -5.26 0.47
N GLN A 266 -9.80 -5.35 -0.03
CA GLN A 266 -9.09 -4.22 -0.60
C GLN A 266 -9.77 -3.73 -1.88
N ARG A 267 -10.10 -4.62 -2.80
CA ARG A 267 -10.77 -4.30 -4.07
C ARG A 267 -12.20 -3.79 -3.86
N CYS A 268 -12.89 -4.27 -2.83
CA CYS A 268 -14.18 -3.73 -2.43
C CYS A 268 -14.11 -2.35 -1.74
N GLY A 269 -12.91 -1.81 -1.47
CA GLY A 269 -12.71 -0.52 -0.79
C GLY A 269 -13.02 -0.54 0.71
N ILE A 270 -13.04 -1.73 1.33
CA ILE A 270 -13.27 -1.93 2.78
C ILE A 270 -12.05 -2.45 3.54
N ALA A 271 -10.86 -2.44 2.92
CA ALA A 271 -9.61 -2.86 3.56
C ALA A 271 -9.30 -2.14 4.89
N HIS A 272 -9.82 -0.92 5.07
CA HIS A 272 -9.67 -0.16 6.31
C HIS A 272 -10.33 -0.82 7.52
N ILE A 273 -11.21 -1.80 7.33
CA ILE A 273 -11.82 -2.61 8.39
C ILE A 273 -10.83 -3.65 8.92
N LEU A 274 -9.94 -4.16 8.07
CA LEU A 274 -8.88 -5.10 8.42
C LEU A 274 -7.71 -4.43 9.18
N ALA A 275 -7.74 -3.13 9.36
CA ALA A 275 -6.76 -2.40 10.15
C ALA A 275 -7.42 -1.79 11.38
N ILE A 276 -6.72 -1.75 12.50
CA ILE A 276 -7.22 -1.03 13.67
C ILE A 276 -7.29 0.46 13.31
N SER A 277 -8.50 0.93 13.09
CA SER A 277 -8.79 2.31 12.69
C SER A 277 -9.13 3.19 13.89
N GLY A 278 -9.16 4.52 13.66
CA GLY A 278 -9.66 5.46 14.66
C GLY A 278 -11.09 5.17 15.15
N LEU A 279 -11.92 4.55 14.31
CA LEU A 279 -13.26 4.12 14.69
C LEU A 279 -13.22 2.97 15.71
N HIS A 280 -12.37 1.96 15.49
CA HIS A 280 -12.18 0.85 16.43
C HIS A 280 -11.72 1.36 17.80
N VAL A 281 -10.67 2.19 17.83
CA VAL A 281 -10.15 2.76 19.09
C VAL A 281 -11.20 3.61 19.80
N ALA A 282 -11.93 4.44 19.06
CA ALA A 282 -12.98 5.28 19.64
C ALA A 282 -14.17 4.46 20.21
N LEU A 283 -14.53 3.36 19.53
CA LEU A 283 -15.59 2.47 19.97
C LEU A 283 -15.19 1.72 21.25
N ILE A 284 -14.00 1.11 21.25
CA ILE A 284 -13.45 0.40 22.42
C ILE A 284 -13.34 1.34 23.62
N ALA A 285 -12.80 2.56 23.40
CA ALA A 285 -12.74 3.61 24.42
C ALA A 285 -14.13 3.99 24.97
N ARG A 286 -15.13 4.05 24.08
CA ARG A 286 -16.51 4.37 24.47
C ARG A 286 -17.15 3.28 25.34
N VAL A 287 -16.94 2.01 24.97
CA VAL A 287 -17.41 0.87 25.76
C VAL A 287 -16.75 0.90 27.14
N PHE A 288 -15.44 1.09 27.20
CA PHE A 288 -14.71 1.20 28.46
C PHE A 288 -15.13 2.41 29.29
N GLU A 289 -15.32 3.58 28.68
CA GLU A 289 -15.85 4.77 29.37
C GLU A 289 -17.22 4.52 29.99
N THR A 290 -18.10 3.82 29.25
CA THR A 290 -19.42 3.45 29.78
C THR A 290 -19.32 2.54 30.99
N PHE A 291 -18.41 1.57 30.96
CA PHE A 291 -18.12 0.70 32.09
C PHE A 291 -17.62 1.50 33.31
N ILE A 292 -16.65 2.42 33.13
CA ILE A 292 -16.13 3.28 34.20
C ILE A 292 -17.23 4.21 34.77
N ALA A 293 -18.16 4.68 33.91
CA ALA A 293 -19.28 5.49 34.35
C ALA A 293 -20.30 4.70 35.23
N LEU A 294 -20.52 3.40 34.91
CA LEU A 294 -21.34 2.51 35.75
C LEU A 294 -20.75 2.29 37.14
N LEU A 295 -19.42 2.37 37.28
CA LEU A 295 -18.74 2.32 38.59
C LEU A 295 -18.82 3.66 39.37
N GLY A 296 -19.55 4.67 38.86
CA GLY A 296 -19.75 5.95 39.52
C GLY A 296 -18.56 6.91 39.50
N VAL A 297 -17.55 6.66 38.67
CA VAL A 297 -16.36 7.51 38.59
C VAL A 297 -16.70 8.86 37.93
N ARG A 298 -16.24 9.97 38.54
CA ARG A 298 -16.45 11.33 38.00
C ARG A 298 -15.79 11.48 36.61
N LYS A 299 -16.38 12.31 35.74
CA LYS A 299 -15.96 12.46 34.33
C LYS A 299 -14.47 12.83 34.11
N ARG A 300 -13.87 13.70 34.97
CA ARG A 300 -12.46 14.09 34.81
C ARG A 300 -11.49 12.95 35.11
N PRO A 301 -11.52 12.26 36.27
CA PRO A 301 -10.66 11.10 36.50
C PRO A 301 -11.00 9.96 35.52
N ALA A 302 -12.24 9.73 35.15
CA ALA A 302 -12.62 8.76 34.12
C ALA A 302 -11.89 9.03 32.79
N SER A 303 -11.73 10.30 32.38
CA SER A 303 -10.99 10.65 31.18
C SER A 303 -9.51 10.26 31.25
N ILE A 304 -8.85 10.40 32.41
CA ILE A 304 -7.45 9.98 32.61
C ILE A 304 -7.33 8.47 32.54
N ILE A 305 -8.25 7.73 33.17
CA ILE A 305 -8.29 6.26 33.11
C ILE A 305 -8.48 5.77 31.67
N VAL A 306 -9.36 6.41 30.89
CA VAL A 306 -9.57 6.10 29.47
C VAL A 306 -8.31 6.37 28.66
N ILE A 307 -7.55 7.45 28.91
CA ILE A 307 -6.27 7.72 28.22
C ILE A 307 -5.29 6.58 28.49
N ILE A 308 -5.10 6.20 29.76
CA ILE A 308 -4.20 5.10 30.14
C ILE A 308 -4.60 3.80 29.45
N PHE A 309 -5.90 3.48 29.46
CA PHE A 309 -6.44 2.29 28.80
C PHE A 309 -6.17 2.29 27.30
N VAL A 310 -6.43 3.41 26.60
CA VAL A 310 -6.27 3.51 25.14
C VAL A 310 -4.79 3.44 24.75
N VAL A 311 -3.88 4.01 25.55
CA VAL A 311 -2.42 3.89 25.36
C VAL A 311 -1.98 2.43 25.55
N ALA A 312 -2.46 1.75 26.61
CA ALA A 312 -2.16 0.33 26.85
C ALA A 312 -2.68 -0.55 25.71
N TYR A 313 -3.91 -0.31 25.24
CA TYR A 313 -4.48 -0.98 24.07
C TYR A 313 -3.65 -0.74 22.80
N GLY A 314 -3.22 0.49 22.55
CA GLY A 314 -2.33 0.81 21.43
C GLY A 314 -1.01 0.05 21.48
N ILE A 315 -0.37 -0.06 22.66
CA ILE A 315 0.86 -0.84 22.86
C ILE A 315 0.59 -2.34 22.62
N MET A 316 -0.53 -2.87 23.14
CA MET A 316 -0.93 -4.26 22.96
C MET A 316 -1.10 -4.66 21.47
N THR A 317 -1.57 -3.72 20.65
CA THR A 317 -1.87 -3.94 19.22
C THR A 317 -0.75 -3.51 18.27
N GLY A 318 0.50 -3.32 18.78
CA GLY A 318 1.69 -3.01 17.99
C GLY A 318 1.81 -1.55 17.55
N MET A 319 0.95 -0.63 18.03
CA MET A 319 1.03 0.83 17.80
C MET A 319 1.25 1.22 16.33
N SER A 320 0.50 0.61 15.40
CA SER A 320 0.55 0.99 13.98
C SER A 320 0.33 2.51 13.80
N ALA A 321 0.76 3.09 12.67
CA ALA A 321 0.60 4.53 12.41
C ALA A 321 -0.86 5.01 12.54
N ALA A 322 -1.83 4.20 12.11
CA ALA A 322 -3.25 4.48 12.25
C ALA A 322 -3.71 4.43 13.71
N THR A 323 -3.23 3.42 14.47
CA THR A 323 -3.51 3.27 15.89
C THR A 323 -2.87 4.40 16.70
N LEU A 324 -1.60 4.74 16.44
CA LEU A 324 -0.89 5.84 17.12
C LEU A 324 -1.63 7.16 16.95
N ARG A 325 -2.04 7.50 15.71
CA ARG A 325 -2.83 8.70 15.46
C ARG A 325 -4.14 8.70 16.25
N ALA A 326 -4.87 7.58 16.24
CA ALA A 326 -6.16 7.48 16.94
C ALA A 326 -5.99 7.65 18.46
N VAL A 327 -4.97 7.01 19.03
CA VAL A 327 -4.58 7.14 20.44
C VAL A 327 -4.23 8.59 20.78
N LEU A 328 -3.39 9.24 19.96
CA LEU A 328 -2.99 10.64 20.17
C LEU A 328 -4.19 11.59 20.10
N MET A 329 -5.00 11.52 19.03
CA MET A 329 -6.15 12.41 18.85
C MET A 329 -7.17 12.26 19.98
N LEU A 330 -7.45 11.01 20.39
CA LEU A 330 -8.37 10.74 21.50
C LEU A 330 -7.79 11.24 22.82
N SER A 331 -6.51 10.98 23.11
CA SER A 331 -5.84 11.43 24.32
C SER A 331 -5.80 12.96 24.43
N ILE A 332 -5.47 13.65 23.33
CA ILE A 332 -5.46 15.13 23.26
C ILE A 332 -6.87 15.68 23.52
N SER A 333 -7.87 15.09 22.88
CA SER A 333 -9.29 15.50 23.08
C SER A 333 -9.75 15.32 24.53
N ARG A 334 -9.35 14.20 25.17
CA ARG A 334 -9.67 13.94 26.60
C ARG A 334 -8.89 14.84 27.56
N LEU A 335 -7.63 15.12 27.29
CA LEU A 335 -6.82 16.08 28.05
C LEU A 335 -7.42 17.49 27.97
N ALA A 336 -7.85 17.94 26.79
CA ALA A 336 -8.55 19.22 26.64
C ALA A 336 -9.76 19.30 27.56
N PHE A 337 -10.57 18.22 27.63
CA PHE A 337 -11.71 18.16 28.54
C PHE A 337 -11.29 18.22 30.03
N VAL A 338 -10.22 17.50 30.44
CA VAL A 338 -9.69 17.52 31.80
C VAL A 338 -9.29 18.95 32.20
N PHE A 339 -8.65 19.70 31.30
CA PHE A 339 -8.27 21.10 31.50
C PHE A 339 -9.43 22.12 31.30
N GLY A 340 -10.66 21.64 31.17
CA GLY A 340 -11.84 22.51 31.03
C GLY A 340 -11.94 23.22 29.67
N ARG A 341 -11.25 22.72 28.63
CA ARG A 341 -11.33 23.23 27.28
C ARG A 341 -12.28 22.40 26.41
N MET A 342 -12.92 23.03 25.44
CA MET A 342 -13.71 22.31 24.43
C MET A 342 -12.76 21.62 23.43
N PRO A 343 -12.86 20.30 23.21
CA PRO A 343 -12.09 19.61 22.19
C PRO A 343 -12.48 20.12 20.79
N ASP A 344 -11.46 20.40 19.96
CA ASP A 344 -11.61 20.83 18.56
C ASP A 344 -10.92 19.81 17.65
N LEU A 345 -11.68 19.14 16.78
CA LEU A 345 -11.19 18.05 15.95
C LEU A 345 -10.03 18.47 15.02
N PRO A 346 -10.10 19.62 14.28
CA PRO A 346 -8.97 20.05 13.45
C PRO A 346 -7.70 20.34 14.23
N THR A 347 -7.81 20.93 15.42
CA THR A 347 -6.65 21.22 16.29
C THR A 347 -6.06 19.92 16.81
N SER A 348 -6.87 19.00 17.32
CA SER A 348 -6.39 17.68 17.80
C SER A 348 -5.74 16.86 16.69
N MET A 349 -6.26 16.95 15.46
CA MET A 349 -5.66 16.32 14.28
C MET A 349 -4.26 16.89 14.00
N MET A 350 -4.11 18.22 14.02
CA MET A 350 -2.84 18.88 13.77
C MET A 350 -1.82 18.59 14.88
N GLU A 351 -2.24 18.61 16.13
CA GLU A 351 -1.37 18.27 17.26
C GLU A 351 -0.88 16.82 17.18
N ALA A 352 -1.76 15.88 16.81
CA ALA A 352 -1.36 14.49 16.59
C ALA A 352 -0.37 14.35 15.43
N LEU A 353 -0.61 15.08 14.32
CA LEU A 353 0.30 15.13 13.18
C LEU A 353 1.69 15.64 13.58
N LEU A 354 1.74 16.74 14.32
CA LEU A 354 3.00 17.31 14.82
C LEU A 354 3.78 16.33 15.69
N VAL A 355 3.11 15.67 16.64
CA VAL A 355 3.76 14.65 17.49
C VAL A 355 4.33 13.52 16.64
N MET A 356 3.61 13.04 15.63
CA MET A 356 4.09 11.97 14.75
C MET A 356 5.31 12.41 13.93
N ILE A 357 5.29 13.62 13.34
CA ILE A 357 6.42 14.18 12.58
C ILE A 357 7.65 14.43 13.48
N ILE A 358 7.43 14.91 14.71
CA ILE A 358 8.52 15.09 15.67
C ILE A 358 9.16 13.75 16.05
N ILE A 359 8.40 12.66 16.14
CA ILE A 359 8.93 11.32 16.43
C ILE A 359 9.67 10.75 15.22
N ASN A 360 9.05 10.87 14.02
CA ASN A 360 9.60 10.35 12.77
C ASN A 360 9.05 11.16 11.58
N PRO A 361 9.80 12.11 11.01
CA PRO A 361 9.35 12.88 9.85
C PRO A 361 9.09 11.99 8.63
N GLU A 362 9.83 10.86 8.45
CA GLU A 362 9.61 9.91 7.35
C GLU A 362 8.21 9.28 7.35
N SER A 363 7.50 9.34 8.47
CA SER A 363 6.12 8.86 8.55
C SER A 363 5.18 9.57 7.55
N LEU A 364 5.48 10.82 7.13
CA LEU A 364 4.73 11.55 6.10
C LEU A 364 4.72 10.84 4.74
N ASN A 365 5.75 10.06 4.44
CA ASN A 365 5.86 9.34 3.17
C ASN A 365 5.05 8.04 3.14
N THR A 366 4.45 7.64 4.28
CA THR A 366 3.67 6.41 4.34
C THR A 366 2.25 6.60 3.84
N SER A 367 1.79 5.71 2.95
CA SER A 367 0.42 5.72 2.43
C SER A 367 -0.63 5.66 3.56
N GLY A 368 -0.37 4.85 4.60
CA GLY A 368 -1.26 4.71 5.74
C GLY A 368 -1.46 6.00 6.54
N MET A 369 -0.43 6.83 6.68
CA MET A 369 -0.53 8.14 7.32
C MET A 369 -1.34 9.11 6.44
N LEU A 370 -0.96 9.25 5.17
CA LEU A 370 -1.63 10.15 4.22
C LEU A 370 -3.13 9.85 4.11
N MET A 371 -3.49 8.58 3.88
CA MET A 371 -4.89 8.15 3.81
C MET A 371 -5.65 8.44 5.10
N SER A 372 -5.02 8.21 6.24
CA SER A 372 -5.64 8.37 7.53
C SER A 372 -5.96 9.83 7.85
N PHE A 373 -5.05 10.77 7.55
CA PHE A 373 -5.29 12.21 7.72
C PHE A 373 -6.27 12.76 6.68
N SER A 374 -6.22 12.27 5.43
CA SER A 374 -7.21 12.57 4.40
C SER A 374 -8.63 12.18 4.80
N ALA A 375 -8.80 10.99 5.41
CA ALA A 375 -10.09 10.56 5.92
C ALA A 375 -10.64 11.52 6.99
N VAL A 376 -9.79 11.96 7.94
CA VAL A 376 -10.20 12.94 8.98
C VAL A 376 -10.54 14.30 8.35
N MET A 377 -9.81 14.76 7.33
CA MET A 377 -10.15 15.96 6.57
C MET A 377 -11.53 15.82 5.91
N GLY A 378 -11.83 14.65 5.35
CA GLY A 378 -13.16 14.33 4.82
C GLY A 378 -14.26 14.42 5.90
N VAL A 379 -14.02 13.87 7.10
CA VAL A 379 -14.94 13.99 8.23
C VAL A 379 -15.17 15.47 8.60
N ILE A 380 -14.09 16.26 8.74
CA ILE A 380 -14.19 17.70 9.06
C ILE A 380 -15.01 18.43 8.00
N THR A 381 -14.72 18.19 6.72
CA THR A 381 -15.45 18.81 5.59
C THR A 381 -16.93 18.43 5.61
N GLY A 382 -17.24 17.14 5.77
CA GLY A 382 -18.62 16.65 5.84
C GLY A 382 -19.41 17.21 7.03
N MET A 383 -18.76 17.35 8.19
CA MET A 383 -19.37 17.97 9.37
C MET A 383 -19.64 19.48 9.19
N GLU A 384 -18.75 20.21 8.51
CA GLU A 384 -18.97 21.61 8.20
C GLU A 384 -20.08 21.80 7.15
N LEU A 385 -20.16 20.92 6.14
CA LEU A 385 -21.26 20.89 5.17
C LEU A 385 -22.60 20.56 5.86
N ASP A 386 -22.63 19.58 6.78
CA ASP A 386 -23.82 19.27 7.59
C ASP A 386 -24.32 20.51 8.34
N LYS A 387 -23.42 21.22 9.04
CA LYS A 387 -23.78 22.46 9.75
C LYS A 387 -24.33 23.55 8.82
N LEU A 388 -23.75 23.69 7.63
CA LEU A 388 -24.21 24.69 6.66
C LEU A 388 -25.54 24.33 6.02
N ILE A 389 -25.78 23.05 5.70
CA ILE A 389 -26.95 22.58 4.95
C ILE A 389 -28.11 22.22 5.89
N LEU A 390 -27.84 21.44 6.93
CA LEU A 390 -28.88 20.85 7.76
C LEU A 390 -29.18 21.61 9.06
N ASP A 391 -28.19 22.17 9.76
CA ASP A 391 -28.37 22.88 11.02
C ASP A 391 -28.88 24.31 10.85
N HIS A 392 -28.47 24.99 9.77
CA HIS A 392 -28.86 26.37 9.52
C HIS A 392 -30.19 26.50 8.79
N TYR A 393 -30.60 25.47 8.05
CA TYR A 393 -31.76 25.52 7.16
C TYR A 393 -32.98 24.79 7.73
N SER A 394 -33.37 25.09 8.99
CA SER A 394 -34.65 24.66 9.56
C SER A 394 -35.21 23.29 9.11
N PHE A 395 -34.36 22.29 8.91
CA PHE A 395 -34.77 20.91 8.98
C PHE A 395 -35.03 20.49 10.44
N ARG A 396 -35.42 21.45 11.32
CA ARG A 396 -35.85 21.17 12.69
C ARG A 396 -36.86 20.06 12.71
N TRP A 397 -37.78 20.05 11.73
CA TRP A 397 -38.77 18.99 11.59
C TRP A 397 -38.19 17.61 11.28
N LEU A 398 -36.93 17.51 10.74
CA LEU A 398 -36.22 16.28 10.57
C LEU A 398 -35.49 15.84 11.85
N LYS A 399 -35.26 16.74 12.82
CA LYS A 399 -34.58 16.44 14.08
C LYS A 399 -35.52 15.90 15.14
N GLU A 400 -36.83 16.21 15.04
CA GLU A 400 -37.82 15.90 16.03
C GLU A 400 -38.66 14.66 15.63
N GLY A 401 -38.83 13.72 16.54
CA GLY A 401 -39.67 12.53 16.34
C GLY A 401 -39.10 11.47 15.40
N PRO A 402 -39.97 10.69 14.72
CA PRO A 402 -39.55 9.57 13.84
C PRO A 402 -38.68 9.98 12.65
N ARG A 403 -38.61 11.26 12.31
CA ARG A 403 -37.84 11.79 11.17
C ARG A 403 -36.37 12.05 11.50
N GLY A 404 -35.96 12.01 12.75
CA GLY A 404 -34.55 12.19 13.16
C GLY A 404 -33.58 11.16 12.56
N TRP A 405 -34.07 10.00 12.09
CA TRP A 405 -33.26 9.02 11.37
C TRP A 405 -32.85 9.51 9.96
N VAL A 406 -33.74 10.24 9.26
CA VAL A 406 -33.42 10.80 7.92
C VAL A 406 -32.30 11.83 8.03
N HIS A 407 -32.32 12.70 9.06
CA HIS A 407 -31.22 13.64 9.29
C HIS A 407 -29.90 12.92 9.55
N ARG A 408 -29.91 11.87 10.38
CA ARG A 408 -28.72 11.06 10.65
C ARG A 408 -28.20 10.36 9.39
N PHE A 409 -29.13 9.85 8.55
CA PHE A 409 -28.81 9.23 7.26
C PHE A 409 -28.13 10.22 6.30
N VAL A 410 -28.75 11.39 6.06
CA VAL A 410 -28.18 12.42 5.17
C VAL A 410 -26.83 12.94 5.69
N LYS A 411 -26.70 13.14 6.99
CA LYS A 411 -25.43 13.50 7.61
C LYS A 411 -24.36 12.44 7.39
N GLY A 412 -24.68 11.17 7.60
CA GLY A 412 -23.78 10.04 7.33
C GLY A 412 -23.34 9.99 5.88
N LEU A 413 -24.27 10.20 4.94
CA LEU A 413 -24.00 10.24 3.51
C LEU A 413 -23.05 11.39 3.13
N LEU A 414 -23.29 12.61 3.63
CA LEU A 414 -22.43 13.78 3.40
C LEU A 414 -21.00 13.55 3.90
N ILE A 415 -20.87 12.96 5.10
CA ILE A 415 -19.56 12.63 5.66
C ILE A 415 -18.87 11.56 4.80
N SER A 416 -19.59 10.50 4.40
CA SER A 416 -19.03 9.42 3.57
C SER A 416 -18.59 9.91 2.19
N ILE A 417 -19.40 10.74 1.53
CA ILE A 417 -19.04 11.39 0.25
C ILE A 417 -17.78 12.24 0.41
N SER A 418 -17.71 13.04 1.47
CA SER A 418 -16.54 13.90 1.73
C SER A 418 -15.27 13.09 1.99
N ILE A 419 -15.37 11.98 2.74
CA ILE A 419 -14.23 11.07 2.97
C ILE A 419 -13.74 10.48 1.66
N ASN A 420 -14.66 9.94 0.84
CA ASN A 420 -14.29 9.34 -0.45
C ASN A 420 -13.65 10.37 -1.39
N LEU A 421 -14.15 11.62 -1.41
CA LEU A 421 -13.58 12.68 -2.23
C LEU A 421 -12.13 13.02 -1.84
N TRP A 422 -11.86 13.17 -0.54
CA TRP A 422 -10.51 13.47 -0.05
C TRP A 422 -9.55 12.27 -0.18
N MET A 423 -10.07 11.05 -0.11
CA MET A 423 -9.26 9.84 -0.25
C MET A 423 -9.01 9.43 -1.70
N LEU A 424 -9.89 9.80 -2.64
CA LEU A 424 -9.84 9.35 -4.03
C LEU A 424 -8.46 9.50 -4.69
N PRO A 425 -7.75 10.66 -4.61
CA PRO A 425 -6.44 10.79 -5.24
C PRO A 425 -5.39 9.84 -4.65
N LEU A 426 -5.43 9.62 -3.33
CA LEU A 426 -4.51 8.70 -2.65
C LEU A 426 -4.84 7.22 -2.94
N VAL A 427 -6.11 6.89 -3.13
CA VAL A 427 -6.53 5.55 -3.56
C VAL A 427 -5.99 5.25 -4.94
N ILE A 428 -6.14 6.19 -5.89
CA ILE A 428 -5.55 6.07 -7.24
C ILE A 428 -4.03 5.88 -7.16
N MET A 429 -3.34 6.72 -6.37
CA MET A 429 -1.87 6.68 -6.27
C MET A 429 -1.33 5.37 -5.68
N ASN A 430 -2.05 4.74 -4.72
CA ASN A 430 -1.52 3.57 -4.00
C ASN A 430 -2.07 2.23 -4.47
N TYR A 431 -3.24 2.21 -5.12
CA TYR A 431 -3.89 0.96 -5.55
C TYR A 431 -4.09 0.87 -7.06
N TYR A 432 -3.92 1.99 -7.79
CA TYR A 432 -4.07 2.08 -9.25
C TYR A 432 -5.46 1.67 -9.76
N GLU A 433 -6.41 1.51 -8.86
CA GLU A 433 -7.81 1.15 -9.14
C GLU A 433 -8.76 1.87 -8.18
N VAL A 434 -9.99 2.14 -8.61
CA VAL A 434 -11.00 2.83 -7.82
C VAL A 434 -12.27 1.98 -7.74
N PRO A 435 -12.67 1.54 -6.53
CA PRO A 435 -13.94 0.86 -6.32
C PRO A 435 -15.09 1.89 -6.28
N ILE A 436 -15.78 2.08 -7.39
CA ILE A 436 -16.84 3.09 -7.54
C ILE A 436 -17.99 2.86 -6.56
N LEU A 437 -18.40 1.62 -6.39
CA LEU A 437 -19.53 1.26 -5.51
C LEU A 437 -19.14 1.15 -4.02
N ALA A 438 -17.86 1.36 -3.67
CA ALA A 438 -17.40 1.32 -2.28
C ALA A 438 -18.15 2.28 -1.36
N LEU A 439 -18.65 3.41 -1.89
CA LEU A 439 -19.48 4.34 -1.14
C LEU A 439 -20.75 3.67 -0.58
N LEU A 440 -21.42 2.86 -1.41
CA LEU A 440 -22.63 2.13 -1.01
C LEU A 440 -22.29 1.01 -0.03
N LEU A 441 -21.22 0.27 -0.31
CA LEU A 441 -20.78 -0.83 0.54
C LEU A 441 -20.39 -0.32 1.94
N ASN A 442 -19.60 0.75 2.02
CA ASN A 442 -19.19 1.38 3.27
C ASN A 442 -20.39 1.90 4.08
N PHE A 443 -21.43 2.35 3.41
CA PHE A 443 -22.64 2.83 4.07
C PHE A 443 -23.38 1.71 4.83
N ILE A 444 -23.26 0.45 4.36
CA ILE A 444 -23.85 -0.72 5.02
C ILE A 444 -22.87 -1.29 6.06
N VAL A 445 -21.61 -1.49 5.67
CA VAL A 445 -20.62 -2.22 6.44
C VAL A 445 -20.12 -1.44 7.66
N VAL A 446 -19.87 -0.13 7.55
CA VAL A 446 -19.33 0.69 8.65
C VAL A 446 -20.26 0.77 9.87
N PRO A 447 -21.59 0.96 9.76
CA PRO A 447 -22.48 0.89 10.92
C PRO A 447 -22.51 -0.49 11.58
N LEU A 448 -22.50 -1.56 10.79
CA LEU A 448 -22.51 -2.94 11.29
C LEU A 448 -21.18 -3.32 11.96
N LEU A 449 -20.08 -2.69 11.57
CA LEU A 449 -18.76 -2.89 12.19
C LEU A 449 -18.79 -2.64 13.70
N THR A 450 -19.60 -1.68 14.15
CA THR A 450 -19.79 -1.42 15.59
C THR A 450 -20.30 -2.65 16.33
N VAL A 451 -21.22 -3.39 15.70
CA VAL A 451 -21.79 -4.62 16.28
C VAL A 451 -20.77 -5.75 16.23
N VAL A 452 -20.05 -5.91 15.12
CA VAL A 452 -18.99 -6.92 14.96
C VAL A 452 -17.91 -6.75 16.01
N VAL A 453 -17.37 -5.53 16.17
CA VAL A 453 -16.34 -5.20 17.17
C VAL A 453 -16.83 -5.44 18.59
N ALA A 454 -18.07 -5.02 18.92
CA ALA A 454 -18.64 -5.23 20.25
C ALA A 454 -18.83 -6.72 20.55
N CYS A 455 -19.43 -7.47 19.63
CA CYS A 455 -19.65 -8.92 19.78
C CYS A 455 -18.33 -9.69 19.80
N GLY A 456 -17.35 -9.30 18.97
CA GLY A 456 -16.03 -9.88 18.96
C GLY A 456 -15.27 -9.69 20.29
N LEU A 457 -15.31 -8.48 20.88
CA LEU A 457 -14.74 -8.20 22.20
C LEU A 457 -15.44 -9.02 23.31
N ILE A 458 -16.78 -9.09 23.26
CA ILE A 458 -17.56 -9.88 24.21
C ILE A 458 -17.17 -11.36 24.08
N GLY A 459 -17.01 -11.88 22.86
CA GLY A 459 -16.57 -13.25 22.61
C GLY A 459 -15.13 -13.50 23.06
N ALA A 460 -14.21 -12.55 22.83
CA ALA A 460 -12.82 -12.63 23.26
C ALA A 460 -12.68 -12.69 24.81
N ILE A 461 -13.55 -12.00 25.55
CA ILE A 461 -13.53 -11.98 27.02
C ILE A 461 -14.33 -13.17 27.60
N GLY A 462 -15.54 -13.37 27.10
CA GLY A 462 -16.48 -14.35 27.63
C GLY A 462 -16.31 -15.79 27.09
N GLY A 463 -15.64 -15.94 25.95
CA GLY A 463 -15.44 -17.21 25.27
C GLY A 463 -16.74 -17.86 24.76
N PRO A 464 -16.74 -19.18 24.51
CA PRO A 464 -17.82 -19.89 23.83
C PRO A 464 -19.15 -19.91 24.57
N ILE A 465 -19.18 -19.54 25.85
CA ILE A 465 -20.40 -19.51 26.67
C ILE A 465 -21.41 -18.45 26.15
N LEU A 466 -20.89 -17.41 25.50
CA LEU A 466 -21.73 -16.31 25.02
C LEU A 466 -22.23 -16.55 23.58
N VAL A 467 -23.08 -17.55 23.42
CA VAL A 467 -23.57 -18.06 22.12
C VAL A 467 -24.22 -16.99 21.25
N ILE A 468 -25.06 -16.11 21.82
CA ILE A 468 -25.83 -15.12 21.04
C ILE A 468 -24.91 -14.08 20.38
N PRO A 469 -24.01 -13.35 21.10
CA PRO A 469 -23.07 -12.44 20.48
C PRO A 469 -22.18 -13.11 19.43
N ILE A 470 -21.71 -14.33 19.69
CA ILE A 470 -20.88 -15.09 18.74
C ILE A 470 -21.67 -15.40 17.46
N TRP A 471 -22.91 -15.89 17.59
CA TRP A 471 -23.76 -16.19 16.44
C TRP A 471 -24.04 -14.92 15.60
N VAL A 472 -24.38 -13.79 16.23
CA VAL A 472 -24.59 -12.51 15.54
C VAL A 472 -23.34 -12.09 14.78
N CYS A 473 -22.16 -12.16 15.43
CA CYS A 473 -20.90 -11.78 14.82
C CYS A 473 -20.57 -12.65 13.58
N LYS A 474 -20.66 -13.99 13.70
CA LYS A 474 -20.45 -14.93 12.59
C LYS A 474 -21.38 -14.63 11.41
N ARG A 475 -22.66 -14.33 11.66
CA ARG A 475 -23.62 -13.98 10.59
C ARG A 475 -23.25 -12.67 9.90
N LEU A 476 -22.78 -11.67 10.64
CA LEU A 476 -22.33 -10.40 10.06
C LEU A 476 -21.03 -10.55 9.26
N LEU A 477 -20.08 -11.36 9.72
CA LEU A 477 -18.86 -11.64 8.96
C LEU A 477 -19.16 -12.40 7.66
N SER A 478 -20.04 -13.41 7.70
CA SER A 478 -20.52 -14.11 6.51
C SER A 478 -21.25 -13.17 5.56
N PHE A 479 -22.04 -12.22 6.08
CA PHE A 479 -22.71 -11.20 5.28
C PHE A 479 -21.70 -10.24 4.62
N TYR A 480 -20.59 -9.87 5.28
CA TYR A 480 -19.54 -9.06 4.67
C TYR A 480 -18.88 -9.79 3.50
N ARG A 481 -18.52 -11.07 3.68
CA ARG A 481 -17.96 -11.89 2.60
C ARG A 481 -18.93 -12.01 1.41
N PHE A 482 -20.21 -12.29 1.70
CA PHE A 482 -21.27 -12.33 0.67
C PHE A 482 -21.35 -11.01 -0.10
N LEU A 483 -21.41 -9.87 0.58
CA LEU A 483 -21.46 -8.56 -0.07
C LEU A 483 -20.24 -8.31 -0.96
N CYS A 484 -19.04 -8.71 -0.54
CA CYS A 484 -17.82 -8.55 -1.33
C CYS A 484 -17.85 -9.42 -2.59
N VAL A 485 -18.26 -10.68 -2.47
CA VAL A 485 -18.39 -11.60 -3.63
C VAL A 485 -19.37 -11.05 -4.65
N GLU A 486 -20.57 -10.62 -4.19
CA GLU A 486 -21.58 -10.04 -5.11
C GLU A 486 -21.11 -8.70 -5.72
N PHE A 487 -20.35 -7.90 -4.97
CA PHE A 487 -19.76 -6.66 -5.47
C PHE A 487 -18.77 -6.90 -6.61
N LEU A 488 -17.90 -7.90 -6.48
CA LEU A 488 -16.88 -8.22 -7.49
C LEU A 488 -17.49 -8.77 -8.80
N LYS A 489 -18.69 -9.32 -8.76
CA LYS A 489 -19.41 -9.78 -9.97
C LYS A 489 -19.92 -8.63 -10.84
N VAL A 490 -19.96 -7.38 -10.32
CA VAL A 490 -20.44 -6.23 -11.09
C VAL A 490 -19.31 -5.69 -11.97
N PRO A 491 -19.38 -5.76 -13.30
CA PRO A 491 -18.25 -5.44 -14.20
C PRO A 491 -17.70 -4.01 -14.05
N THR A 492 -18.54 -3.06 -13.61
CA THR A 492 -18.17 -1.65 -13.46
C THR A 492 -17.89 -1.25 -12.01
N ALA A 493 -17.89 -2.22 -11.08
CA ALA A 493 -17.68 -1.94 -9.65
C ALA A 493 -16.30 -1.34 -9.37
N ILE A 494 -15.29 -1.76 -10.13
CA ILE A 494 -13.90 -1.34 -9.98
C ILE A 494 -13.41 -0.83 -11.32
N VAL A 495 -12.71 0.31 -11.30
CA VAL A 495 -12.11 0.92 -12.49
C VAL A 495 -10.60 0.99 -12.30
N GLY A 496 -9.86 0.28 -13.14
CA GLY A 496 -8.41 0.43 -13.25
C GLY A 496 -8.07 1.81 -13.81
N THR A 497 -7.21 2.52 -13.11
CA THR A 497 -6.80 3.88 -13.49
C THR A 497 -5.33 3.95 -13.94
N GLY A 498 -4.49 3.10 -13.37
CA GLY A 498 -3.05 3.17 -13.52
C GLY A 498 -2.41 4.27 -12.67
N HIS A 499 -1.11 4.48 -12.86
CA HIS A 499 -0.29 5.42 -12.11
C HIS A 499 -0.67 6.87 -12.37
N VAL A 500 -0.50 7.69 -11.34
CA VAL A 500 -0.70 9.13 -11.39
C VAL A 500 0.58 9.86 -10.93
N SER A 501 1.06 10.81 -11.74
CA SER A 501 2.22 11.62 -11.35
C SER A 501 1.88 12.54 -10.16
N ILE A 502 2.89 12.90 -9.37
CA ILE A 502 2.72 13.82 -8.22
C ILE A 502 2.12 15.16 -8.66
N ILE A 503 2.52 15.69 -9.81
CA ILE A 503 1.99 16.96 -10.33
C ILE A 503 0.51 16.82 -10.63
N HIS A 504 0.08 15.73 -11.28
CA HIS A 504 -1.32 15.47 -11.57
C HIS A 504 -2.13 15.29 -10.29
N LEU A 505 -1.59 14.59 -9.28
CA LEU A 505 -2.18 14.44 -7.95
C LEU A 505 -2.41 15.81 -7.27
N LEU A 506 -1.41 16.71 -7.31
CA LEU A 506 -1.53 18.06 -6.76
C LEU A 506 -2.61 18.89 -7.49
N ILE A 507 -2.71 18.76 -8.81
CA ILE A 507 -3.77 19.41 -9.61
C ILE A 507 -5.15 18.89 -9.17
N ILE A 508 -5.32 17.58 -9.02
CA ILE A 508 -6.58 17.00 -8.55
C ILE A 508 -6.95 17.57 -7.17
N TYR A 509 -6.01 17.61 -6.21
CA TYR A 509 -6.27 18.20 -4.89
C TYR A 509 -6.58 19.70 -4.95
N ALA A 510 -5.93 20.45 -5.82
CA ALA A 510 -6.23 21.86 -6.02
C ALA A 510 -7.66 22.08 -6.57
N VAL A 511 -8.09 21.23 -7.51
CA VAL A 511 -9.47 21.25 -8.05
C VAL A 511 -10.48 20.88 -6.97
N ILE A 512 -10.25 19.79 -6.22
CA ILE A 512 -11.13 19.37 -5.10
C ILE A 512 -11.23 20.48 -4.06
N GLY A 513 -10.10 21.02 -3.62
CA GLY A 513 -10.04 22.12 -2.64
C GLY A 513 -10.73 23.38 -3.12
N GLY A 514 -10.55 23.75 -4.38
CA GLY A 514 -11.21 24.89 -5.02
C GLY A 514 -12.73 24.72 -5.08
N VAL A 515 -13.22 23.54 -5.46
CA VAL A 515 -14.67 23.25 -5.50
C VAL A 515 -15.28 23.23 -4.09
N VAL A 516 -14.60 22.60 -3.13
CA VAL A 516 -15.07 22.58 -1.72
C VAL A 516 -15.12 24.00 -1.14
N ALA A 517 -14.06 24.79 -1.36
CA ALA A 517 -14.03 26.20 -0.92
C ALA A 517 -15.11 27.04 -1.63
N GLY A 518 -15.29 26.86 -2.93
CA GLY A 518 -16.33 27.54 -3.72
C GLY A 518 -17.74 27.20 -3.22
N ALA A 519 -18.01 25.90 -3.00
CA ALA A 519 -19.29 25.45 -2.42
C ALA A 519 -19.52 26.03 -1.02
N TYR A 520 -18.49 26.05 -0.16
CA TYR A 520 -18.57 26.66 1.16
C TYR A 520 -18.89 28.16 1.09
N ILE A 521 -18.18 28.92 0.25
CA ILE A 521 -18.40 30.37 0.07
C ILE A 521 -19.79 30.63 -0.49
N PHE A 522 -20.22 29.85 -1.49
CA PHE A 522 -21.57 29.99 -2.09
C PHE A 522 -22.67 29.75 -1.05
N LEU A 523 -22.61 28.63 -0.33
CA LEU A 523 -23.59 28.31 0.71
C LEU A 523 -23.58 29.35 1.84
N TYR A 524 -22.40 29.81 2.26
CA TYR A 524 -22.26 30.83 3.29
C TYR A 524 -22.84 32.18 2.88
N ARG A 525 -22.59 32.64 1.65
CA ARG A 525 -23.11 33.91 1.12
C ARG A 525 -24.63 33.89 0.88
N ARG A 526 -25.18 32.75 0.46
CA ARG A 526 -26.61 32.55 0.20
C ARG A 526 -27.43 32.22 1.44
N LYS A 527 -26.81 32.11 2.61
CA LYS A 527 -27.44 31.75 3.88
C LYS A 527 -28.74 32.54 4.16
N ALA A 528 -28.74 33.88 3.95
CA ALA A 528 -29.92 34.73 4.19
C ALA A 528 -31.07 34.44 3.20
N PHE A 529 -30.78 34.16 1.95
CA PHE A 529 -31.79 33.84 0.91
C PHE A 529 -32.43 32.46 1.12
N ILE A 530 -31.60 31.47 1.46
CA ILE A 530 -32.05 30.07 1.64
C ILE A 530 -32.91 29.93 2.92
N MET A 531 -32.93 30.94 3.82
CA MET A 531 -33.80 30.97 5.01
C MET A 531 -35.25 31.32 4.70
N THR A 532 -35.59 31.78 3.49
CA THR A 532 -36.99 32.06 3.09
C THR A 532 -37.75 30.77 2.74
N ASP A 533 -39.09 30.80 2.77
CA ASP A 533 -39.94 29.66 2.39
C ASP A 533 -39.73 29.24 0.92
N PHE A 534 -39.46 30.17 0.03
CA PHE A 534 -39.03 29.92 -1.33
C PHE A 534 -37.71 29.16 -1.39
N GLY A 535 -36.79 29.38 -0.45
CA GLY A 535 -35.53 28.68 -0.29
C GLY A 535 -35.67 27.20 0.09
N LYS A 536 -36.81 26.72 0.58
CA LYS A 536 -37.01 25.32 0.97
C LYS A 536 -36.87 24.37 -0.24
N LYS A 537 -37.39 24.72 -1.39
CA LYS A 537 -37.26 23.95 -2.65
C LYS A 537 -35.79 23.93 -3.12
N TRP A 538 -35.04 25.01 -2.96
CA TRP A 538 -33.64 25.14 -3.37
C TRP A 538 -32.66 24.30 -2.53
N ARG A 539 -33.04 23.82 -1.38
CA ARG A 539 -32.22 22.95 -0.51
C ARG A 539 -32.02 21.56 -1.10
N VAL A 540 -33.10 20.96 -1.62
CA VAL A 540 -33.03 19.70 -2.34
C VAL A 540 -32.18 19.87 -3.59
N VAL A 541 -32.38 20.96 -4.33
CA VAL A 541 -31.56 21.31 -5.49
C VAL A 541 -30.08 21.48 -5.11
N ALA A 542 -29.77 22.15 -4.00
CA ALA A 542 -28.38 22.31 -3.54
C ALA A 542 -27.72 20.98 -3.16
N LEU A 543 -28.47 20.08 -2.50
CA LEU A 543 -27.99 18.74 -2.16
C LEU A 543 -27.77 17.90 -3.42
N MET A 544 -28.71 17.92 -4.35
CA MET A 544 -28.58 17.23 -5.64
C MET A 544 -27.43 17.81 -6.50
N SER A 545 -27.24 19.14 -6.46
CA SER A 545 -26.11 19.80 -7.13
C SER A 545 -24.76 19.38 -6.51
N LEU A 546 -24.66 19.27 -5.19
CA LEU A 546 -23.45 18.79 -4.52
C LEU A 546 -23.15 17.35 -4.89
N LEU A 547 -24.16 16.48 -4.96
CA LEU A 547 -24.01 15.11 -5.43
C LEU A 547 -23.57 15.08 -6.90
N GLY A 548 -24.19 15.89 -7.75
CA GLY A 548 -23.78 16.03 -9.15
C GLY A 548 -22.33 16.49 -9.31
N VAL A 549 -21.93 17.51 -8.54
CA VAL A 549 -20.53 18.00 -8.52
C VAL A 549 -19.57 16.91 -8.04
N PHE A 550 -19.96 16.14 -7.01
CA PHE A 550 -19.17 14.98 -6.55
C PHE A 550 -18.96 13.96 -7.67
N VAL A 551 -20.03 13.55 -8.34
CA VAL A 551 -19.96 12.60 -9.47
C VAL A 551 -19.07 13.15 -10.60
N LEU A 552 -19.25 14.42 -10.97
CA LEU A 552 -18.43 15.08 -11.99
C LEU A 552 -16.95 15.14 -11.61
N LEU A 553 -16.62 15.44 -10.36
CA LEU A 553 -15.24 15.44 -9.86
C LEU A 553 -14.64 14.05 -9.89
N CYS A 554 -15.36 13.03 -9.43
CA CYS A 554 -14.88 11.65 -9.48
C CYS A 554 -14.64 11.22 -10.93
N THR A 555 -15.58 11.51 -11.85
CA THR A 555 -15.45 11.20 -13.28
C THR A 555 -14.27 11.94 -13.90
N PHE A 556 -14.08 13.22 -13.56
CA PHE A 556 -12.92 13.99 -14.02
C PHE A 556 -11.60 13.41 -13.51
N CYS A 557 -11.49 13.12 -12.22
CA CYS A 557 -10.27 12.57 -11.62
C CYS A 557 -9.89 11.22 -12.25
N ILE A 558 -10.85 10.29 -12.30
CA ILE A 558 -10.64 8.96 -12.87
C ILE A 558 -10.36 9.05 -14.36
N GLY A 559 -11.17 9.82 -15.10
CA GLY A 559 -11.08 9.96 -16.54
C GLY A 559 -9.78 10.62 -17.01
N SER A 560 -9.30 11.65 -16.30
CA SER A 560 -8.04 12.33 -16.64
C SER A 560 -6.82 11.41 -16.47
N VAL A 561 -6.77 10.63 -15.38
CA VAL A 561 -5.68 9.66 -15.13
C VAL A 561 -5.74 8.54 -16.17
N LYS A 562 -6.92 7.96 -16.39
CA LYS A 562 -7.10 6.89 -17.36
C LYS A 562 -6.77 7.33 -18.79
N LEU A 563 -7.08 8.57 -19.16
CA LEU A 563 -6.75 9.12 -20.48
C LEU A 563 -5.23 9.25 -20.65
N VAL A 564 -4.52 9.77 -19.65
CA VAL A 564 -3.04 9.90 -19.71
C VAL A 564 -2.41 8.53 -19.88
N ASN A 565 -2.80 7.55 -19.05
CA ASN A 565 -2.24 6.21 -19.12
C ASN A 565 -2.58 5.50 -20.43
N ARG A 566 -3.80 5.67 -20.96
CA ARG A 566 -4.20 5.06 -22.25
C ARG A 566 -3.41 5.60 -23.44
N LEU A 567 -2.90 6.82 -23.36
CA LEU A 567 -2.12 7.44 -24.42
C LEU A 567 -0.61 7.13 -24.31
N SER A 568 -0.18 6.50 -23.22
CA SER A 568 1.20 6.12 -23.03
C SER A 568 1.59 4.95 -23.95
N TYR A 569 2.88 4.84 -24.19
CA TYR A 569 3.51 3.79 -24.98
C TYR A 569 4.74 3.35 -24.24
N CYS A 570 4.82 2.11 -23.84
CA CYS A 570 6.01 1.59 -23.15
C CYS A 570 6.13 0.07 -23.29
N VAL A 571 7.38 -0.38 -23.30
CA VAL A 571 7.75 -1.76 -23.09
C VAL A 571 8.57 -1.83 -21.81
N VAL A 572 8.23 -2.74 -20.91
CA VAL A 572 8.87 -2.87 -19.60
C VAL A 572 9.36 -4.28 -19.43
N PHE A 573 10.67 -4.43 -19.29
CA PHE A 573 11.30 -5.67 -18.86
C PHE A 573 11.36 -5.65 -17.34
N LEU A 574 10.68 -6.60 -16.72
CA LEU A 574 10.53 -6.66 -15.27
C LEU A 574 11.75 -7.29 -14.60
N ASP A 575 12.17 -6.75 -13.47
CA ASP A 575 13.07 -7.44 -12.55
C ASP A 575 12.29 -8.54 -11.82
N VAL A 576 12.25 -9.71 -12.40
CA VAL A 576 11.57 -10.90 -11.82
C VAL A 576 12.54 -11.72 -10.95
N GLY A 577 13.79 -11.28 -10.81
CA GLY A 577 14.91 -12.08 -10.32
C GLY A 577 15.45 -12.95 -11.45
N GLN A 578 15.80 -14.20 -11.18
CA GLN A 578 16.28 -15.12 -12.22
C GLN A 578 15.09 -15.65 -13.02
N GLY A 579 14.94 -15.19 -14.25
CA GLY A 579 13.84 -15.51 -15.17
C GLY A 579 13.52 -14.36 -16.10
N ASP A 580 12.47 -14.49 -16.88
CA ASP A 580 12.03 -13.50 -17.87
C ASP A 580 10.62 -12.99 -17.58
N GLY A 581 10.40 -11.73 -17.95
CA GLY A 581 9.07 -11.12 -17.92
C GLY A 581 9.04 -9.76 -18.56
N SER A 582 8.19 -9.56 -19.55
CA SER A 582 7.95 -8.22 -20.11
C SER A 582 6.47 -7.92 -20.32
N ILE A 583 6.11 -6.68 -20.07
CA ILE A 583 4.78 -6.12 -20.33
C ILE A 583 4.88 -5.04 -21.40
N ILE A 584 3.93 -5.03 -22.30
CA ILE A 584 3.93 -4.18 -23.49
C ILE A 584 2.62 -3.40 -23.52
N HIS A 585 2.70 -2.07 -23.42
CA HIS A 585 1.56 -1.17 -23.47
C HIS A 585 1.62 -0.27 -24.73
N LEU A 586 0.71 -0.47 -25.66
CA LEU A 586 0.69 0.19 -26.96
C LEU A 586 -0.62 0.96 -27.17
N LYS A 587 -0.73 2.18 -26.58
CA LYS A 587 -1.92 3.03 -26.70
C LYS A 587 -3.25 2.36 -26.30
N GLY A 588 -3.20 1.56 -25.24
CA GLY A 588 -4.36 0.86 -24.68
C GLY A 588 -4.51 -0.58 -25.13
N ASP A 589 -3.71 -1.06 -26.08
CA ASP A 589 -3.53 -2.48 -26.37
C ASP A 589 -2.38 -3.02 -25.50
N ASN A 590 -2.61 -4.11 -24.79
CA ASN A 590 -1.66 -4.67 -23.85
C ASN A 590 -1.30 -6.09 -24.26
N TYR A 591 -0.01 -6.40 -24.18
CA TYR A 591 0.55 -7.71 -24.45
C TYR A 591 1.57 -8.06 -23.38
N MET A 592 1.93 -9.32 -23.31
CA MET A 592 3.01 -9.81 -22.44
C MET A 592 3.88 -10.81 -23.19
N VAL A 593 5.15 -10.85 -22.87
CA VAL A 593 6.07 -11.91 -23.28
C VAL A 593 6.71 -12.46 -22.02
N ASP A 594 6.42 -13.71 -21.69
CA ASP A 594 6.84 -14.40 -20.49
C ASP A 594 6.51 -13.64 -19.19
N CYS A 595 6.49 -14.30 -18.08
CA CYS A 595 6.67 -13.79 -16.73
C CYS A 595 6.83 -14.95 -15.77
N GLY A 596 8.06 -15.23 -15.41
CA GLY A 596 8.40 -16.27 -14.45
C GLY A 596 9.67 -15.97 -13.68
N SER A 597 9.95 -16.75 -12.64
CA SER A 597 11.14 -16.63 -11.83
C SER A 597 11.47 -17.95 -11.14
N SER A 598 12.75 -18.36 -11.22
CA SER A 598 13.29 -19.45 -10.39
C SER A 598 13.71 -18.96 -8.99
N SER A 599 13.81 -17.64 -8.78
CA SER A 599 14.14 -17.04 -7.48
C SER A 599 12.94 -16.83 -6.58
N SER A 600 11.70 -16.80 -7.11
CA SER A 600 10.48 -16.51 -6.38
C SER A 600 9.26 -17.18 -7.00
N GLU A 601 8.58 -18.00 -6.22
CA GLU A 601 7.28 -18.57 -6.60
C GLU A 601 6.15 -17.53 -6.60
N GLU A 602 6.32 -16.40 -5.90
CA GLU A 602 5.31 -15.37 -5.71
C GLU A 602 5.46 -14.18 -6.69
N VAL A 603 6.24 -14.35 -7.78
CA VAL A 603 6.50 -13.29 -8.78
C VAL A 603 5.20 -12.75 -9.39
N GLY A 604 4.21 -13.60 -9.62
CA GLY A 604 2.90 -13.20 -10.13
C GLY A 604 2.21 -12.20 -9.20
N GLN A 605 2.21 -12.49 -7.89
CA GLN A 605 1.52 -11.70 -6.87
C GLN A 605 2.21 -10.38 -6.56
N TYR A 606 3.54 -10.38 -6.43
CA TYR A 606 4.29 -9.22 -5.91
C TYR A 606 5.01 -8.39 -6.97
N THR A 607 5.18 -8.94 -8.19
CA THR A 607 5.84 -8.24 -9.31
C THR A 607 4.88 -8.00 -10.47
N LEU A 608 4.29 -9.05 -11.05
CA LEU A 608 3.47 -8.93 -12.26
C LEU A 608 2.17 -8.14 -12.02
N ILE A 609 1.32 -8.58 -11.07
CA ILE A 609 0.03 -7.91 -10.81
C ILE A 609 0.21 -6.43 -10.44
N PRO A 610 1.13 -6.04 -9.54
CA PRO A 610 1.41 -4.63 -9.26
C PRO A 610 1.83 -3.83 -10.50
N ALA A 611 2.68 -4.38 -11.37
CA ALA A 611 3.12 -3.73 -12.59
C ALA A 611 1.97 -3.53 -13.59
N LEU A 612 1.14 -4.55 -13.82
CA LEU A 612 -0.06 -4.44 -14.66
C LEU A 612 -1.02 -3.35 -14.14
N LYS A 613 -1.27 -3.33 -12.84
CA LYS A 613 -2.09 -2.29 -12.21
C LYS A 613 -1.48 -0.90 -12.31
N TYR A 614 -0.16 -0.77 -12.17
CA TYR A 614 0.57 0.49 -12.30
C TYR A 614 0.37 1.13 -13.68
N TYR A 615 0.39 0.34 -14.76
CA TYR A 615 0.13 0.80 -16.10
C TYR A 615 -1.36 0.83 -16.47
N GLY A 616 -2.26 0.43 -15.56
CA GLY A 616 -3.70 0.39 -15.78
C GLY A 616 -4.14 -0.69 -16.77
N MET A 617 -3.35 -1.72 -16.92
CA MET A 617 -3.62 -2.87 -17.80
C MET A 617 -4.64 -3.81 -17.14
N THR A 618 -5.91 -3.63 -17.46
CA THR A 618 -7.02 -4.47 -16.98
C THR A 618 -7.49 -5.48 -18.02
N HIS A 619 -6.93 -5.42 -19.22
CA HIS A 619 -7.22 -6.33 -20.33
C HIS A 619 -5.94 -6.57 -21.12
N ILE A 620 -5.60 -7.83 -21.35
CA ILE A 620 -4.41 -8.28 -22.08
C ILE A 620 -4.91 -9.03 -23.31
N LYS A 621 -4.53 -8.54 -24.50
CA LYS A 621 -4.90 -9.18 -25.75
C LYS A 621 -4.23 -10.52 -25.96
N CYS A 622 -2.92 -10.57 -25.74
CA CYS A 622 -2.15 -11.79 -25.93
C CYS A 622 -0.99 -11.88 -24.93
N ILE A 623 -0.82 -13.05 -24.34
CA ILE A 623 0.34 -13.45 -23.57
C ILE A 623 1.15 -14.41 -24.42
N PHE A 624 2.34 -14.03 -24.84
CA PHE A 624 3.25 -14.89 -25.54
C PHE A 624 4.13 -15.64 -24.56
N ILE A 625 4.22 -16.94 -24.68
CA ILE A 625 5.08 -17.81 -23.84
C ILE A 625 6.18 -18.38 -24.73
N SER A 626 7.42 -18.08 -24.39
CA SER A 626 8.57 -18.60 -25.14
C SER A 626 8.68 -20.11 -25.01
N HIS A 627 8.70 -20.63 -23.79
CA HIS A 627 8.70 -22.06 -23.45
C HIS A 627 8.13 -22.30 -22.06
N MET A 628 8.01 -23.57 -21.64
CA MET A 628 7.22 -23.96 -20.45
C MET A 628 8.01 -24.05 -19.14
N ASP A 629 9.23 -23.53 -19.07
CA ASP A 629 10.00 -23.59 -17.83
C ASP A 629 9.46 -22.60 -16.78
N SER A 630 9.61 -22.94 -15.51
CA SER A 630 9.00 -22.19 -14.41
C SER A 630 9.45 -20.73 -14.33
N ASP A 631 10.69 -20.44 -14.72
CA ASP A 631 11.24 -19.09 -14.76
C ASP A 631 10.75 -18.23 -15.93
N HIS A 632 9.85 -18.78 -16.76
CA HIS A 632 9.10 -18.06 -17.80
C HIS A 632 7.60 -18.04 -17.55
N VAL A 633 7.01 -19.00 -16.80
CA VAL A 633 5.55 -19.17 -16.75
C VAL A 633 4.90 -19.08 -15.38
N ASN A 634 5.61 -19.22 -14.24
CA ASN A 634 4.96 -19.32 -12.93
C ASN A 634 4.16 -18.06 -12.55
N GLY A 635 4.59 -16.87 -12.98
CA GLY A 635 3.85 -15.63 -12.82
C GLY A 635 2.59 -15.56 -13.71
N ILE A 636 2.67 -16.10 -14.94
CA ILE A 636 1.53 -16.19 -15.87
C ILE A 636 0.49 -17.18 -15.31
N ILE A 637 0.92 -18.32 -14.82
CA ILE A 637 0.04 -19.30 -14.17
C ILE A 637 -0.71 -18.64 -13.02
N TYR A 638 0.01 -17.94 -12.13
CA TYR A 638 -0.62 -17.21 -11.02
C TYR A 638 -1.66 -16.17 -11.50
N LEU A 639 -1.33 -15.40 -12.55
CA LEU A 639 -2.25 -14.43 -13.15
C LEU A 639 -3.53 -15.12 -13.66
N LEU A 640 -3.40 -16.19 -14.44
CA LEU A 640 -4.52 -16.91 -15.05
C LEU A 640 -5.41 -17.58 -13.99
N GLU A 641 -4.81 -18.20 -12.95
CA GLU A 641 -5.53 -18.82 -11.84
C GLU A 641 -6.31 -17.79 -10.99
N ASN A 642 -5.85 -16.53 -10.93
CA ASN A 642 -6.41 -15.48 -10.06
C ASN A 642 -6.98 -14.28 -10.84
N ARG A 643 -7.15 -14.37 -12.16
CA ARG A 643 -7.61 -13.24 -13.03
C ARG A 643 -8.89 -12.59 -12.52
N ASP A 644 -9.89 -13.39 -12.11
CA ASP A 644 -11.17 -12.88 -11.61
C ASP A 644 -11.00 -12.11 -10.30
N LEU A 645 -10.14 -12.62 -9.39
CA LEU A 645 -9.83 -11.95 -8.14
C LEU A 645 -9.18 -10.58 -8.36
N TYR A 646 -8.37 -10.42 -9.41
CA TYR A 646 -7.71 -9.17 -9.75
C TYR A 646 -8.45 -8.34 -10.82
N GLY A 647 -9.44 -8.93 -11.51
CA GLY A 647 -10.22 -8.28 -12.58
C GLY A 647 -9.33 -7.91 -13.76
N ILE A 648 -8.50 -8.84 -14.20
CA ILE A 648 -7.64 -8.72 -15.37
C ILE A 648 -8.12 -9.76 -16.39
N ASP A 649 -8.61 -9.28 -17.52
CA ASP A 649 -9.08 -10.12 -18.60
C ASP A 649 -7.95 -10.46 -19.56
N VAL A 650 -7.96 -11.69 -20.12
CA VAL A 650 -6.97 -12.18 -21.09
C VAL A 650 -7.73 -12.84 -22.26
N ASP A 651 -7.44 -12.42 -23.50
CA ASP A 651 -8.10 -13.01 -24.68
C ASP A 651 -7.38 -14.28 -25.14
N TYR A 652 -6.04 -14.21 -25.28
CA TYR A 652 -5.23 -15.29 -25.86
C TYR A 652 -3.99 -15.57 -25.05
N VAL A 653 -3.60 -16.84 -25.00
CA VAL A 653 -2.25 -17.30 -24.63
C VAL A 653 -1.64 -17.94 -25.88
N ALA A 654 -0.51 -17.44 -26.34
CA ALA A 654 0.20 -17.91 -27.52
C ALA A 654 1.42 -18.73 -27.11
N VAL A 655 1.56 -19.91 -27.67
CA VAL A 655 2.67 -20.84 -27.45
C VAL A 655 3.28 -21.26 -28.77
N ALA A 656 4.50 -21.78 -28.76
CA ALA A 656 5.12 -22.33 -29.97
C ALA A 656 4.30 -23.51 -30.50
N LYS A 657 4.19 -23.62 -31.82
CA LYS A 657 3.47 -24.72 -32.48
C LYS A 657 4.12 -26.07 -32.21
N GLY A 658 3.39 -26.96 -31.53
CA GLY A 658 3.88 -28.27 -31.14
C GLY A 658 4.66 -28.29 -29.82
N THR A 659 4.47 -27.28 -28.97
CA THR A 659 4.93 -27.27 -27.57
C THR A 659 4.51 -28.54 -26.86
N GLU A 660 5.43 -29.17 -26.12
CA GLU A 660 5.13 -30.36 -25.34
C GLU A 660 4.16 -30.07 -24.19
N VAL A 661 3.25 -31.02 -23.94
CA VAL A 661 2.32 -30.95 -22.84
C VAL A 661 3.02 -31.46 -21.57
N ASN A 662 3.56 -30.52 -20.79
CA ASN A 662 4.12 -30.77 -19.47
C ASN A 662 3.18 -30.28 -18.36
N GLU A 663 3.58 -30.42 -17.09
CA GLU A 663 2.78 -30.00 -15.93
C GLU A 663 2.38 -28.51 -16.00
N ASN A 664 3.28 -27.63 -16.38
CA ASN A 664 3.02 -26.18 -16.50
C ASN A 664 2.00 -25.89 -17.62
N TYR A 665 2.10 -26.58 -18.77
CA TYR A 665 1.13 -26.47 -19.86
C TYR A 665 -0.26 -26.91 -19.38
N GLU A 666 -0.37 -28.05 -18.69
CA GLU A 666 -1.64 -28.52 -18.13
C GLU A 666 -2.24 -27.52 -17.13
N ARG A 667 -1.41 -26.91 -16.28
CA ARG A 667 -1.86 -25.86 -15.35
C ARG A 667 -2.38 -24.64 -16.08
N ILE A 668 -1.69 -24.16 -17.12
CA ILE A 668 -2.13 -23.06 -17.97
C ILE A 668 -3.45 -23.40 -18.64
N GLN A 669 -3.56 -24.58 -19.24
CA GLN A 669 -4.79 -25.04 -19.92
C GLN A 669 -5.97 -25.08 -18.95
N LYS A 670 -5.75 -25.59 -17.73
CA LYS A 670 -6.76 -25.64 -16.68
C LYS A 670 -7.17 -24.22 -16.23
N ALA A 671 -6.20 -23.35 -16.03
CA ALA A 671 -6.43 -21.96 -15.60
C ALA A 671 -7.15 -21.12 -16.67
N CYS A 672 -6.92 -21.39 -17.95
CA CYS A 672 -7.65 -20.79 -19.07
C CYS A 672 -9.14 -21.14 -19.06
N GLY A 673 -9.52 -22.34 -18.54
CA GLY A 673 -10.92 -22.73 -18.29
C GLY A 673 -11.86 -22.68 -19.53
N GLY A 674 -11.30 -22.62 -20.74
CA GLY A 674 -12.05 -22.45 -21.99
C GLY A 674 -12.50 -21.01 -22.29
N GLU A 675 -12.31 -20.07 -21.40
CA GLU A 675 -12.60 -18.64 -21.62
C GLU A 675 -11.44 -17.94 -22.31
N VAL A 676 -10.20 -18.25 -21.91
CA VAL A 676 -8.98 -17.79 -22.57
C VAL A 676 -8.58 -18.82 -23.63
N LYS A 677 -8.32 -18.37 -24.86
CA LYS A 677 -7.97 -19.25 -25.96
C LYS A 677 -6.47 -19.46 -26.04
N ILE A 678 -6.03 -20.72 -26.10
CA ILE A 678 -4.64 -21.05 -26.39
C ILE A 678 -4.48 -21.14 -27.91
N ILE A 679 -3.51 -20.41 -28.46
CA ILE A 679 -3.17 -20.42 -29.89
C ILE A 679 -1.72 -20.88 -30.07
N GLU A 680 -1.50 -21.70 -31.10
CA GLU A 680 -0.17 -22.17 -31.47
C GLU A 680 0.37 -21.33 -32.62
N LEU A 681 1.59 -20.82 -32.49
CA LEU A 681 2.25 -19.95 -33.45
C LEU A 681 3.52 -20.59 -34.00
N GLY A 682 3.79 -20.36 -35.29
CA GLY A 682 5.00 -20.81 -35.98
C GLY A 682 5.60 -19.71 -36.85
N ALA A 683 6.80 -19.94 -37.38
CA ALA A 683 7.53 -18.96 -38.18
C ALA A 683 6.69 -18.47 -39.38
N GLY A 684 6.59 -17.16 -39.52
CA GLY A 684 5.80 -16.47 -40.54
C GLY A 684 4.40 -16.04 -40.06
N ASP A 685 3.94 -16.49 -38.89
CA ASP A 685 2.70 -16.01 -38.31
C ASP A 685 2.91 -14.57 -37.82
N VAL A 686 1.86 -13.73 -37.97
CA VAL A 686 1.88 -12.34 -37.54
C VAL A 686 0.65 -12.08 -36.66
N VAL A 687 0.88 -11.54 -35.46
CA VAL A 687 -0.18 -11.19 -34.53
C VAL A 687 -0.31 -9.66 -34.48
N ASP A 688 -1.52 -9.14 -34.70
CA ASP A 688 -1.90 -7.71 -34.66
C ASP A 688 -1.01 -6.81 -35.51
N GLU A 689 -0.46 -7.31 -36.65
CA GLU A 689 0.45 -6.58 -37.55
C GLU A 689 1.72 -6.01 -36.87
N ARG A 690 2.01 -6.44 -35.65
CA ARG A 690 3.11 -5.92 -34.80
C ARG A 690 4.08 -6.99 -34.35
N PHE A 691 3.60 -8.20 -34.17
CA PHE A 691 4.41 -9.30 -33.67
C PHE A 691 4.61 -10.33 -34.79
N GLU A 692 5.82 -10.47 -35.23
CA GLU A 692 6.23 -11.46 -36.24
C GLU A 692 6.94 -12.64 -35.54
N VAL A 693 6.48 -13.84 -35.80
CA VAL A 693 7.10 -15.07 -35.29
C VAL A 693 8.23 -15.50 -36.21
N ILE A 694 9.43 -15.62 -35.68
CA ILE A 694 10.64 -15.99 -36.41
C ILE A 694 10.93 -17.50 -36.32
N TYR A 695 10.60 -18.11 -35.15
CA TYR A 695 10.83 -19.51 -34.84
C TYR A 695 9.78 -20.01 -33.82
N PRO A 696 9.39 -21.32 -33.82
CA PRO A 696 9.88 -22.43 -34.65
C PRO A 696 9.32 -22.43 -36.07
N GLY A 697 10.06 -23.05 -37.03
CA GLY A 697 9.62 -23.16 -38.40
C GLY A 697 8.42 -24.13 -38.60
N VAL A 698 7.63 -23.87 -39.65
CA VAL A 698 6.45 -24.69 -40.00
C VAL A 698 6.85 -26.06 -40.55
N ASP A 699 8.03 -26.14 -41.15
CA ASP A 699 8.56 -27.38 -41.74
C ASP A 699 9.53 -28.09 -40.81
N SER A 700 9.31 -29.35 -40.66
CA SER A 700 9.98 -30.35 -39.82
C SER A 700 11.52 -30.56 -40.02
N GLU A 701 12.24 -29.56 -40.49
CA GLU A 701 13.72 -29.67 -40.56
C GLU A 701 14.38 -29.70 -39.18
N VAL A 702 13.63 -29.39 -38.15
CA VAL A 702 14.01 -29.50 -36.73
C VAL A 702 13.38 -30.78 -36.15
N SER A 703 13.39 -31.86 -36.85
CA SER A 703 12.83 -33.16 -36.43
C SER A 703 13.70 -33.86 -35.36
N GLY A 704 14.22 -33.13 -34.40
CA GLY A 704 14.96 -33.67 -33.25
C GLY A 704 14.82 -32.88 -31.96
N VAL A 705 14.35 -31.62 -32.03
CA VAL A 705 14.24 -30.72 -30.86
C VAL A 705 12.78 -30.37 -30.67
N LYS A 706 12.06 -31.04 -29.78
CA LYS A 706 10.68 -30.75 -29.40
C LYS A 706 10.54 -30.31 -27.95
N GLU A 707 11.62 -30.26 -27.24
CA GLU A 707 11.65 -30.12 -25.77
C GLU A 707 12.68 -29.07 -25.33
N GLY A 708 12.39 -28.39 -24.23
CA GLY A 708 13.30 -27.50 -23.54
C GLY A 708 13.55 -26.14 -24.21
N ASN A 709 14.61 -25.48 -23.77
CA ASN A 709 14.98 -24.10 -24.11
C ASN A 709 15.09 -23.86 -25.63
N ASP A 710 15.62 -24.82 -26.37
CA ASP A 710 15.86 -24.73 -27.82
C ASP A 710 14.57 -24.72 -28.65
N TYR A 711 13.39 -24.97 -28.02
CA TYR A 711 12.07 -24.86 -28.66
C TYR A 711 11.33 -23.58 -28.29
N SER A 712 12.04 -22.55 -27.86
CA SER A 712 11.47 -21.25 -27.49
C SER A 712 10.83 -20.55 -28.68
N LEU A 713 9.68 -19.90 -28.46
CA LEU A 713 9.02 -19.00 -29.42
C LEU A 713 9.88 -17.74 -29.59
N VAL A 714 10.52 -17.59 -30.72
CA VAL A 714 11.28 -16.37 -31.07
C VAL A 714 10.35 -15.37 -31.75
N LEU A 715 10.20 -14.20 -31.15
CA LEU A 715 9.21 -13.21 -31.51
C LEU A 715 9.87 -11.85 -31.76
N LYS A 716 9.50 -11.18 -32.85
CA LYS A 716 9.93 -9.83 -33.16
C LYS A 716 8.80 -8.83 -33.01
N LEU A 717 8.91 -7.88 -32.11
CA LEU A 717 8.00 -6.75 -31.97
C LEU A 717 8.47 -5.62 -32.90
N ILE A 718 7.59 -5.21 -33.81
CA ILE A 718 7.86 -4.13 -34.78
C ILE A 718 7.18 -2.84 -34.28
N GLY A 719 7.97 -1.93 -33.77
CA GLY A 719 7.55 -0.59 -33.34
C GLY A 719 7.81 0.46 -34.43
N LYS A 720 7.47 1.72 -34.14
CA LYS A 720 7.77 2.84 -35.06
C LYS A 720 9.22 3.31 -34.97
N GLU A 721 9.79 3.30 -33.80
CA GLU A 721 11.13 3.84 -33.49
C GLU A 721 12.14 2.76 -33.17
N TYR A 722 11.65 1.56 -32.80
CA TYR A 722 12.48 0.41 -32.46
C TYR A 722 11.83 -0.91 -32.86
N GLU A 723 12.64 -1.92 -33.05
CA GLU A 723 12.24 -3.31 -33.10
C GLU A 723 12.87 -4.08 -31.94
N ILE A 724 12.14 -5.01 -31.35
CA ILE A 724 12.63 -5.83 -30.25
C ILE A 724 12.58 -7.28 -30.65
N LEU A 725 13.70 -7.98 -30.51
CA LEU A 725 13.78 -9.43 -30.72
C LEU A 725 13.76 -10.13 -29.33
N TYR A 726 12.70 -10.89 -29.11
CA TYR A 726 12.54 -11.79 -27.96
C TYR A 726 12.99 -13.18 -28.38
N THR A 727 13.98 -13.73 -27.71
CA THR A 727 14.63 -14.96 -28.10
C THR A 727 14.27 -16.15 -27.22
N GLY A 728 13.64 -15.91 -26.05
CA GLY A 728 13.55 -16.93 -25.02
C GLY A 728 14.95 -17.42 -24.64
N ASP A 729 15.08 -18.72 -24.45
CA ASP A 729 16.31 -19.35 -23.94
C ASP A 729 17.02 -20.22 -25.00
N ILE A 730 16.95 -19.82 -26.28
CA ILE A 730 17.63 -20.52 -27.38
C ILE A 730 19.14 -20.58 -27.17
N SER A 731 19.72 -21.69 -27.61
CA SER A 731 21.20 -21.89 -27.66
C SER A 731 21.81 -21.33 -28.96
N SER A 732 23.14 -21.24 -28.97
CA SER A 732 23.93 -20.84 -30.18
C SER A 732 23.68 -21.74 -31.39
N GLU A 733 23.24 -22.98 -31.18
CA GLU A 733 22.87 -23.89 -32.28
C GLU A 733 21.59 -23.35 -33.00
N ILE A 734 20.59 -22.92 -32.24
CA ILE A 734 19.37 -22.35 -32.83
C ILE A 734 19.67 -20.97 -33.40
N GLU A 735 20.46 -20.14 -32.73
CA GLU A 735 20.88 -18.82 -33.24
C GLU A 735 21.44 -18.91 -34.66
N SER A 736 22.35 -19.91 -34.91
CA SER A 736 22.97 -20.13 -36.24
C SER A 736 21.94 -20.38 -37.35
N LYS A 737 20.80 -21.01 -37.02
CA LYS A 737 19.67 -21.26 -37.95
C LYS A 737 18.83 -20.01 -38.22
N LEU A 738 18.90 -19.00 -37.34
CA LEU A 738 18.13 -17.76 -37.43
C LEU A 738 18.84 -16.63 -38.13
N ILE A 739 20.16 -16.66 -38.27
CA ILE A 739 21.00 -15.58 -38.82
C ILE A 739 20.44 -15.05 -40.15
N ASN A 740 20.07 -15.94 -41.09
CA ASN A 740 19.51 -15.53 -42.40
C ASN A 740 18.09 -14.94 -42.31
N LYS A 741 17.35 -15.16 -41.21
CA LYS A 741 15.99 -14.65 -41.02
C LYS A 741 15.96 -13.30 -40.32
N ILE A 742 16.97 -13.00 -39.52
CA ILE A 742 17.08 -11.77 -38.72
C ILE A 742 17.93 -10.70 -39.39
N ASN A 743 18.82 -11.08 -40.33
CA ASN A 743 19.72 -10.19 -41.05
C ASN A 743 18.96 -9.39 -42.12
N ASN A 744 18.25 -8.34 -41.72
CA ASN A 744 17.52 -7.41 -42.57
C ASN A 744 18.19 -6.03 -42.52
N ASN A 745 17.95 -5.18 -43.52
CA ASN A 745 18.43 -3.80 -43.48
C ASN A 745 17.92 -3.07 -42.25
N LYS A 746 18.81 -2.57 -41.41
CA LYS A 746 18.48 -1.81 -40.17
C LYS A 746 17.82 -0.48 -40.56
N THR A 747 16.56 -0.30 -40.19
CA THR A 747 15.78 0.92 -40.44
C THR A 747 15.37 1.63 -39.13
N THR A 748 15.47 0.96 -38.00
CA THR A 748 15.07 1.40 -36.66
C THR A 748 16.10 0.99 -35.63
N ASN A 749 16.04 1.52 -34.42
CA ASN A 749 16.84 1.05 -33.29
C ASN A 749 16.49 -0.41 -32.99
N ARG A 750 17.50 -1.26 -32.85
CA ARG A 750 17.34 -2.68 -32.56
C ARG A 750 17.64 -2.99 -31.11
N ILE A 751 16.73 -3.71 -30.49
CA ILE A 751 16.84 -4.12 -29.10
C ILE A 751 16.78 -5.65 -29.04
N LEU A 752 17.78 -6.24 -28.43
CA LEU A 752 17.83 -7.68 -28.22
C LEU A 752 17.52 -8.03 -26.78
N LYS A 753 16.49 -8.84 -26.54
CA LYS A 753 16.39 -9.56 -25.26
C LYS A 753 17.42 -10.69 -25.33
N SER A 754 18.47 -10.57 -24.50
CA SER A 754 19.57 -11.53 -24.51
C SER A 754 19.07 -12.96 -24.29
N PRO A 755 19.42 -13.91 -25.17
CA PRO A 755 19.02 -15.30 -25.01
C PRO A 755 19.52 -15.89 -23.70
N HIS A 756 18.71 -16.74 -23.08
CA HIS A 756 19.04 -17.57 -21.93
C HIS A 756 19.77 -16.79 -20.81
N HIS A 757 19.22 -15.62 -20.46
CA HIS A 757 19.69 -14.73 -19.38
C HIS A 757 21.18 -14.33 -19.47
N GLY A 758 21.75 -14.33 -20.67
CA GLY A 758 23.18 -14.09 -20.88
C GLY A 758 24.08 -15.30 -20.58
N SER A 759 23.58 -16.51 -20.85
CA SER A 759 24.37 -17.75 -20.77
C SER A 759 25.55 -17.73 -21.70
N LYS A 760 26.67 -18.38 -21.30
CA LYS A 760 27.84 -18.55 -22.16
C LYS A 760 27.58 -19.41 -23.39
N TYR A 761 26.49 -20.20 -23.39
CA TYR A 761 26.11 -21.09 -24.51
C TYR A 761 25.12 -20.43 -25.48
N SER A 762 24.91 -19.15 -25.35
CA SER A 762 24.06 -18.34 -26.21
C SER A 762 24.73 -17.01 -26.52
N SER A 763 24.09 -16.15 -27.30
CA SER A 763 24.57 -14.84 -27.72
C SER A 763 25.93 -14.99 -28.48
N SER A 764 25.95 -15.82 -29.53
CA SER A 764 27.14 -16.01 -30.36
C SER A 764 27.48 -14.71 -31.09
N GLU A 765 28.79 -14.51 -31.37
CA GLU A 765 29.30 -13.32 -32.07
C GLU A 765 28.62 -13.15 -33.44
N GLU A 766 28.49 -14.23 -34.22
CA GLU A 766 27.81 -14.21 -35.51
C GLU A 766 26.32 -13.83 -35.39
N PHE A 767 25.64 -14.20 -34.30
CA PHE A 767 24.25 -13.82 -34.09
C PHE A 767 24.12 -12.36 -33.70
N ILE A 768 24.99 -11.84 -32.84
CA ILE A 768 25.02 -10.44 -32.43
C ILE A 768 25.33 -9.56 -33.66
N GLU A 769 26.39 -9.91 -34.46
CA GLU A 769 26.73 -9.20 -35.68
C GLU A 769 25.58 -9.22 -36.70
N ALA A 770 24.89 -10.34 -36.87
CA ALA A 770 23.81 -10.49 -37.85
C ALA A 770 22.56 -9.67 -37.46
N TYR A 771 22.22 -9.59 -36.17
CA TYR A 771 21.11 -8.78 -35.72
C TYR A 771 21.46 -7.31 -35.56
N ASP A 772 22.72 -7.00 -35.26
CA ASP A 772 23.29 -5.64 -35.07
C ASP A 772 22.43 -4.82 -34.04
N PRO A 773 22.31 -5.26 -32.76
CA PRO A 773 21.51 -4.57 -31.77
C PRO A 773 22.18 -3.30 -31.27
N ASP A 774 21.43 -2.22 -31.06
CA ASP A 774 21.91 -1.01 -30.39
C ASP A 774 21.94 -1.21 -28.87
N ILE A 775 20.96 -1.98 -28.35
CA ILE A 775 20.79 -2.26 -26.92
C ILE A 775 20.49 -3.74 -26.72
N THR A 776 21.14 -4.35 -25.74
CA THR A 776 20.76 -5.67 -25.23
C THR A 776 20.22 -5.55 -23.83
N ILE A 777 19.14 -6.31 -23.56
CA ILE A 777 18.52 -6.37 -22.23
C ILE A 777 18.72 -7.77 -21.67
N ILE A 778 19.36 -7.85 -20.52
CA ILE A 778 19.62 -9.10 -19.82
C ILE A 778 18.73 -9.18 -18.59
N SER A 779 17.74 -10.06 -18.62
CA SER A 779 16.90 -10.37 -17.44
C SER A 779 17.62 -11.40 -16.59
N VAL A 780 18.02 -11.01 -15.38
CA VAL A 780 18.85 -11.85 -14.51
C VAL A 780 18.70 -11.45 -13.04
N GLY A 781 18.86 -12.40 -12.13
CA GLY A 781 18.74 -12.17 -10.68
C GLY A 781 20.07 -11.78 -10.04
N ARG A 782 20.05 -10.83 -9.08
CA ARG A 782 21.23 -10.30 -8.35
C ARG A 782 22.10 -11.36 -7.67
N ARG A 783 21.52 -12.49 -7.28
CA ARG A 783 22.20 -13.57 -6.55
C ARG A 783 21.81 -14.92 -7.16
N ASN A 784 21.98 -15.06 -8.46
CA ASN A 784 21.69 -16.32 -9.11
C ASN A 784 22.84 -17.33 -8.91
N ASN A 785 22.48 -18.62 -8.87
CA ASN A 785 23.43 -19.70 -8.73
C ASN A 785 23.97 -20.22 -10.07
N TYR A 786 23.49 -19.64 -11.19
CA TYR A 786 23.81 -20.10 -12.54
C TYR A 786 25.05 -19.42 -13.12
N GLY A 787 25.53 -18.33 -12.49
CA GLY A 787 26.65 -17.52 -12.97
C GLY A 787 26.30 -16.67 -14.20
N HIS A 788 25.02 -16.33 -14.36
CA HIS A 788 24.57 -15.42 -15.43
C HIS A 788 24.55 -13.95 -14.93
N PRO A 789 24.78 -12.96 -15.84
CA PRO A 789 25.31 -13.16 -17.19
C PRO A 789 26.76 -13.66 -17.14
N ALA A 790 27.12 -14.52 -18.08
CA ALA A 790 28.48 -15.02 -18.17
C ALA A 790 29.45 -13.90 -18.63
N PRO A 791 30.66 -13.81 -18.05
CA PRO A 791 31.63 -12.78 -18.46
C PRO A 791 31.91 -12.79 -19.98
N GLU A 792 32.03 -13.97 -20.57
CA GLU A 792 32.27 -14.15 -22.01
C GLU A 792 31.12 -13.59 -22.87
N THR A 793 29.87 -13.61 -22.34
CA THR A 793 28.73 -13.04 -23.05
C THR A 793 28.74 -11.51 -22.97
N LEU A 794 29.12 -10.95 -21.82
CA LEU A 794 29.28 -9.51 -21.68
C LEU A 794 30.40 -8.97 -22.59
N GLU A 795 31.58 -9.66 -22.64
CA GLU A 795 32.71 -9.30 -23.52
C GLU A 795 32.25 -9.25 -24.98
N ARG A 796 31.52 -10.25 -25.49
CA ARG A 796 30.98 -10.25 -26.86
C ARG A 796 30.10 -9.05 -27.18
N TYR A 797 29.20 -8.66 -26.28
CA TYR A 797 28.38 -7.45 -26.48
C TYR A 797 29.19 -6.16 -26.41
N GLU A 798 30.20 -6.08 -25.53
CA GLU A 798 31.09 -4.92 -25.41
C GLU A 798 31.96 -4.76 -26.64
N GLU A 799 32.52 -5.87 -27.22
CA GLU A 799 33.34 -5.88 -28.43
C GLU A 799 32.56 -5.35 -29.65
N GLU A 800 31.24 -5.68 -29.74
CA GLU A 800 30.35 -5.19 -30.79
C GLU A 800 29.78 -3.80 -30.49
N GLY A 801 30.12 -3.18 -29.34
CA GLY A 801 29.71 -1.83 -28.97
C GLY A 801 28.23 -1.71 -28.58
N VAL A 802 27.59 -2.81 -28.19
CA VAL A 802 26.19 -2.88 -27.79
C VAL A 802 26.02 -2.31 -26.39
N GLN A 803 25.03 -1.44 -26.20
CA GLN A 803 24.67 -0.97 -24.84
C GLN A 803 24.00 -2.10 -24.06
N ILE A 804 24.53 -2.44 -22.89
CA ILE A 804 24.00 -3.50 -22.02
C ILE A 804 23.15 -2.85 -20.90
N LEU A 805 21.89 -3.33 -20.73
CA LEU A 805 21.04 -3.02 -19.62
C LEU A 805 20.68 -4.31 -18.88
N ARG A 806 20.79 -4.31 -17.54
CA ARG A 806 20.64 -5.51 -16.72
C ARG A 806 19.60 -5.30 -15.62
N THR A 807 18.65 -6.24 -15.47
CA THR A 807 17.61 -6.12 -14.44
C THR A 807 18.13 -6.26 -13.01
N ASP A 808 19.24 -6.94 -12.78
CA ASP A 808 19.86 -7.08 -11.46
C ASP A 808 20.59 -5.80 -10.99
N GLU A 809 21.03 -4.94 -11.92
CA GLU A 809 21.70 -3.68 -11.62
C GLU A 809 20.75 -2.49 -11.73
N ASP A 810 19.98 -2.41 -12.83
CA ASP A 810 19.11 -1.26 -13.16
C ASP A 810 17.68 -1.39 -12.60
N GLY A 811 17.29 -2.58 -12.13
CA GLY A 811 15.88 -2.90 -11.86
C GLY A 811 15.11 -3.10 -13.16
N ALA A 812 13.80 -2.79 -13.16
CA ALA A 812 13.00 -2.90 -14.38
C ALA A 812 13.46 -1.91 -15.44
N VAL A 813 13.70 -2.40 -16.67
CA VAL A 813 14.11 -1.58 -17.82
C VAL A 813 12.86 -1.11 -18.56
N ILE A 814 12.71 0.21 -18.73
CA ILE A 814 11.53 0.83 -19.35
C ILE A 814 11.92 1.54 -20.64
N LEU A 815 11.31 1.13 -21.76
CA LEU A 815 11.43 1.75 -23.06
C LEU A 815 10.18 2.57 -23.36
N HIS A 816 10.34 3.83 -23.75
CA HIS A 816 9.24 4.77 -24.03
C HIS A 816 9.12 5.07 -25.51
#